data_33051401b952e569b63da5f405d42907
#
_entry.id   33051401b952e569b63da5f405d42907
#
_cell.length_a   1.000
_cell.length_b   1.000
_cell.length_c   1.000
_cell.angle_alpha   90.00
_cell.angle_beta   90.00
_cell.angle_gamma   90.00
#
_symmetry.space_group_name_H-M   'P 1'
#
loop_
_entity.id
_entity.type
_entity.pdbx_description
1 polymer ?
#
loop_
_entity_poly.entity_id
_entity_poly.type
_entity_poly.pdbx_seq_one_letter_code
_entity_poly.pdbx_strand_id
1 'polypeptide(L)'
;MNKLQRFHFSVFLFAILIGFLFSQNKNITGSIVDNETKMPIHGASVFSNQLGSGTSSKVDGSFALKNLSGSELTIEISMIGYKKTNRVVALKSVNNDINKIYLDVDTLKFQELNVNAHSKIEPKSFSSNIDVVGEEYHKVLKSTLALTIQEQTGLSIRSMGQGTAQPVLRGYKGHRFLLTDDGIATGDLSSTSIDHAVSTDMGAYSRVEIIRGPEALLYGSNTIGGVIDLSRDINNNNRFKKLMVQTLLGTESANKGHFQNVTIKAPFKNDHQLRFSFLNRDLSNQISPKPYGALKNTQSINQELHGSYMYFGNDFYSSFSLERFNTDYGIPGSPEGHINGVDISMYRNTQKFSFHKDISLAGFQTFDIDQRYIDYRHSESVTGSSYASVILAHQILSLNAKFSGDQKSIGSLLKIRDFQAYEFYWTPDAQEISISVYGLYEKELNHYTLQSSFRLENNYINPDITSEYFYANLDINQINERNFLLFSAASALIAEGKNWELSLGSMFTSRAPSIEDLYSDGPHLGVYNYEIGLPELGAEHTYGLEGSLSYMADRTELKITSYQNYSPNYHLSKVMGSGYEPGADWIEWGSGSAGWLYIYQMSGLEVYIHGYESELGYNPNDIISFNGSFSATRGENLTDNSSLYYMPPDRFLLSTEINLLPFSINLMHKKVFDQNRIGLYESATSGYETYNLIGTYTMRNSWAIHKVILQIDNIFDRKYYNHLSRIKSIMPEKGRNIGLQYRLNF
;
A
#
# COMPACT_ATOMS: atom_id res chain seq x y z
N MET A 1 32.40 11.41 9.27
CA MET A 1 31.52 10.37 9.82
C MET A 1 30.57 11.06 10.77
N ASN A 2 29.34 11.28 10.30
CA ASN A 2 28.31 12.01 11.02
C ASN A 2 27.86 11.28 12.33
N LYS A 3 27.34 12.03 13.29
CA LYS A 3 26.88 11.52 14.59
C LYS A 3 25.90 10.33 14.46
N LEU A 4 25.14 10.26 13.39
CA LEU A 4 24.22 9.15 13.06
C LEU A 4 24.96 7.82 12.81
N GLN A 5 26.10 7.82 12.13
CA GLN A 5 26.88 6.59 11.84
C GLN A 5 27.48 5.96 13.10
N ARG A 6 27.77 6.76 14.13
CA ARG A 6 28.27 6.24 15.42
C ARG A 6 27.18 5.58 16.26
N PHE A 7 25.93 6.05 16.12
CA PHE A 7 24.77 5.45 16.83
C PHE A 7 24.43 4.05 16.28
N HIS A 8 24.58 3.83 14.98
CA HIS A 8 24.32 2.52 14.35
C HIS A 8 25.23 1.40 14.87
N PHE A 9 26.49 1.70 15.18
CA PHE A 9 27.44 0.69 15.65
C PHE A 9 27.15 0.25 17.10
N SER A 10 26.65 1.14 17.93
CA SER A 10 26.32 0.86 19.35
C SER A 10 25.06 0.04 19.53
N VAL A 11 24.03 0.22 18.67
CA VAL A 11 22.78 -0.55 18.71
C VAL A 11 22.99 -1.98 18.22
N PHE A 12 23.89 -2.20 17.27
CA PHE A 12 24.23 -3.52 16.76
C PHE A 12 24.91 -4.43 17.82
N LEU A 13 25.70 -3.85 18.72
CA LEU A 13 26.37 -4.60 19.79
C LEU A 13 25.43 -5.03 20.94
N PHE A 14 24.34 -4.29 21.17
CA PHE A 14 23.39 -4.60 22.25
C PHE A 14 22.46 -5.77 21.93
N ALA A 15 22.23 -6.05 20.64
CA ALA A 15 21.38 -7.15 20.15
C ALA A 15 21.99 -8.56 20.33
N ILE A 16 23.31 -8.65 20.59
CA ILE A 16 24.04 -9.94 20.66
C ILE A 16 23.97 -10.60 22.07
N LEU A 17 23.50 -9.91 23.09
CA LEU A 17 23.72 -10.29 24.50
C LEU A 17 22.59 -11.03 25.22
N ILE A 18 21.47 -11.37 24.55
CA ILE A 18 20.35 -12.08 25.20
C ILE A 18 20.20 -13.48 24.58
N GLY A 19 20.81 -14.46 25.19
CA GLY A 19 20.70 -15.87 24.82
C GLY A 19 20.42 -16.80 26.02
N PHE A 20 19.61 -17.83 25.75
CA PHE A 20 19.43 -19.13 26.45
C PHE A 20 18.47 -19.24 27.63
N LEU A 21 17.34 -19.91 27.39
CA LEU A 21 16.62 -20.77 28.36
C LEU A 21 15.97 -21.96 27.60
N PHE A 22 16.03 -23.16 28.18
CA PHE A 22 15.65 -24.45 27.60
C PHE A 22 14.20 -24.83 27.85
N SER A 23 13.53 -25.43 26.86
CA SER A 23 12.20 -26.07 26.95
C SER A 23 12.25 -27.49 26.35
N GLN A 24 11.42 -28.40 26.84
CA GLN A 24 11.33 -29.79 26.32
C GLN A 24 10.52 -29.82 25.01
N ASN A 25 11.10 -30.40 23.96
CA ASN A 25 10.53 -30.45 22.61
C ASN A 25 9.54 -31.62 22.43
N LYS A 26 8.31 -31.32 21.97
CA LYS A 26 7.31 -32.32 21.58
C LYS A 26 7.14 -32.33 20.06
N ASN A 27 6.60 -33.40 19.47
CA ASN A 27 6.38 -33.55 18.04
C ASN A 27 4.96 -34.00 17.74
N ILE A 28 4.40 -33.57 16.59
CA ILE A 28 3.17 -34.11 16.00
C ILE A 28 3.53 -34.79 14.68
N THR A 29 3.03 -36.00 14.46
CA THR A 29 3.16 -36.74 13.20
C THR A 29 1.78 -37.12 12.68
N GLY A 30 1.65 -37.32 11.38
CA GLY A 30 0.42 -37.72 10.72
C GLY A 30 0.58 -37.84 9.20
N SER A 31 -0.50 -38.12 8.50
CA SER A 31 -0.52 -38.11 7.05
C SER A 31 -1.76 -37.37 6.50
N ILE A 32 -1.59 -36.70 5.37
CA ILE A 32 -2.64 -35.94 4.70
C ILE A 32 -3.02 -36.66 3.42
N VAL A 33 -4.31 -36.91 3.26
CA VAL A 33 -4.87 -37.65 2.12
C VAL A 33 -6.09 -36.92 1.55
N ASP A 34 -6.29 -37.07 0.28
CA ASP A 34 -7.49 -36.58 -0.41
C ASP A 34 -8.72 -37.37 0.05
N ASN A 35 -9.82 -36.68 0.37
CA ASN A 35 -11.00 -37.33 0.93
C ASN A 35 -11.80 -38.16 -0.10
N GLU A 36 -11.71 -37.83 -1.40
CA GLU A 36 -12.42 -38.58 -2.46
C GLU A 36 -11.55 -39.71 -2.98
N THR A 37 -10.34 -39.44 -3.39
CA THR A 37 -9.43 -40.41 -4.04
C THR A 37 -8.66 -41.26 -3.04
N LYS A 38 -8.62 -40.90 -1.77
CA LYS A 38 -7.80 -41.49 -0.70
C LYS A 38 -6.30 -41.51 -0.97
N MET A 39 -5.85 -40.79 -2.02
CA MET A 39 -4.44 -40.68 -2.35
C MET A 39 -3.71 -39.70 -1.41
N PRO A 40 -2.40 -39.91 -1.15
CA PRO A 40 -1.63 -39.00 -0.34
C PRO A 40 -1.47 -37.64 -1.03
N ILE A 41 -1.62 -36.57 -0.27
CA ILE A 41 -1.42 -35.20 -0.74
C ILE A 41 0.01 -34.77 -0.41
N HIS A 42 0.81 -34.51 -1.45
CA HIS A 42 2.16 -33.98 -1.31
C HIS A 42 2.15 -32.44 -1.25
N GLY A 43 2.95 -31.87 -0.33
CA GLY A 43 3.14 -30.42 -0.26
C GLY A 43 2.04 -29.66 0.49
N ALA A 44 1.08 -30.35 1.13
CA ALA A 44 0.10 -29.71 1.99
C ALA A 44 0.81 -29.06 3.20
N SER A 45 0.52 -27.82 3.46
CA SER A 45 1.03 -27.08 4.62
C SER A 45 0.34 -27.56 5.89
N VAL A 46 1.10 -27.83 6.95
CA VAL A 46 0.61 -28.07 8.31
C VAL A 46 1.27 -27.02 9.18
N PHE A 47 0.49 -26.07 9.62
CA PHE A 47 0.99 -24.89 10.31
C PHE A 47 0.29 -24.71 11.65
N SER A 48 1.02 -24.24 12.64
CA SER A 48 0.43 -23.80 13.91
C SER A 48 0.61 -22.31 14.09
N ASN A 49 -0.49 -21.59 14.07
CA ASN A 49 -0.54 -20.16 14.35
C ASN A 49 -0.03 -19.85 15.76
N GLN A 50 -0.30 -20.75 16.73
CA GLN A 50 0.12 -20.57 18.13
C GLN A 50 1.64 -20.62 18.34
N LEU A 51 2.37 -21.31 17.47
CA LEU A 51 3.83 -21.49 17.60
C LEU A 51 4.61 -20.84 16.45
N GLY A 52 3.92 -20.25 15.47
CA GLY A 52 4.59 -19.71 14.27
C GLY A 52 5.43 -20.76 13.52
N SER A 53 5.11 -22.05 13.67
CA SER A 53 5.90 -23.17 13.16
C SER A 53 5.05 -24.08 12.29
N GLY A 54 5.59 -24.49 11.13
CA GLY A 54 4.90 -25.35 10.18
C GLY A 54 5.80 -26.39 9.54
N THR A 55 5.15 -27.30 8.81
CA THR A 55 5.79 -28.34 7.98
C THR A 55 4.94 -28.57 6.76
N SER A 56 5.49 -29.27 5.75
CA SER A 56 4.70 -29.74 4.61
C SER A 56 4.66 -31.25 4.55
N SER A 57 3.58 -31.81 3.99
CA SER A 57 3.47 -33.24 3.76
C SER A 57 4.46 -33.69 2.66
N LYS A 58 5.02 -34.88 2.85
CA LYS A 58 5.91 -35.54 1.88
C LYS A 58 5.13 -36.17 0.73
N VAL A 59 5.85 -36.79 -0.21
CA VAL A 59 5.24 -37.51 -1.39
C VAL A 59 4.25 -38.58 -0.95
N ASP A 60 4.49 -39.26 0.17
CA ASP A 60 3.62 -40.24 0.80
C ASP A 60 2.51 -39.65 1.65
N GLY A 61 2.35 -38.33 1.65
CA GLY A 61 1.40 -37.57 2.47
C GLY A 61 1.84 -37.40 3.93
N SER A 62 2.90 -38.05 4.41
CA SER A 62 3.33 -37.97 5.81
C SER A 62 3.92 -36.61 6.15
N PHE A 63 3.70 -36.14 7.39
CA PHE A 63 4.31 -34.93 7.91
C PHE A 63 4.79 -35.11 9.35
N ALA A 64 5.71 -34.25 9.79
CA ALA A 64 6.16 -34.18 11.15
C ALA A 64 6.40 -32.72 11.54
N LEU A 65 5.64 -32.21 12.49
CA LEU A 65 5.82 -30.91 13.12
C LEU A 65 6.62 -31.12 14.41
N LYS A 66 7.79 -30.52 14.51
CA LYS A 66 8.77 -30.78 15.58
C LYS A 66 8.98 -29.53 16.44
N ASN A 67 9.60 -29.77 17.62
CA ASN A 67 10.00 -28.71 18.55
C ASN A 67 8.82 -27.90 19.10
N LEU A 68 7.77 -28.59 19.47
CA LEU A 68 6.54 -28.00 19.98
C LEU A 68 6.58 -27.84 21.52
N SER A 69 5.97 -26.79 22.01
CA SER A 69 5.80 -26.50 23.45
C SER A 69 4.30 -26.39 23.78
N GLY A 70 3.96 -26.56 25.05
CA GLY A 70 2.58 -26.47 25.53
C GLY A 70 1.90 -27.82 25.79
N SER A 71 0.62 -27.79 26.16
CA SER A 71 -0.22 -28.96 26.45
C SER A 71 -1.21 -29.30 25.34
N GLU A 72 -1.55 -28.32 24.50
CA GLU A 72 -2.49 -28.41 23.39
C GLU A 72 -2.08 -27.46 22.28
N LEU A 73 -2.31 -27.84 21.03
CA LEU A 73 -1.91 -27.06 19.87
C LEU A 73 -2.96 -27.15 18.78
N THR A 74 -3.37 -26.03 18.23
CA THR A 74 -4.18 -25.98 17.00
C THR A 74 -3.26 -25.97 15.79
N ILE A 75 -3.40 -26.97 14.92
CA ILE A 75 -2.75 -27.01 13.61
C ILE A 75 -3.76 -26.71 12.52
N GLU A 76 -3.34 -25.88 11.61
CA GLU A 76 -4.03 -25.58 10.38
C GLU A 76 -3.42 -26.38 9.25
N ILE A 77 -4.26 -27.04 8.48
CA ILE A 77 -3.84 -27.82 7.33
C ILE A 77 -4.45 -27.15 6.08
N SER A 78 -3.58 -26.75 5.15
CA SER A 78 -3.99 -26.12 3.91
C SER A 78 -3.23 -26.68 2.71
N MET A 79 -3.93 -26.79 1.59
CA MET A 79 -3.35 -27.16 0.30
C MET A 79 -4.16 -26.46 -0.79
N ILE A 80 -3.48 -25.90 -1.80
CA ILE A 80 -4.15 -25.27 -2.94
C ILE A 80 -5.07 -26.28 -3.62
N GLY A 81 -6.35 -25.94 -3.75
CA GLY A 81 -7.39 -26.83 -4.31
C GLY A 81 -8.09 -27.71 -3.27
N TYR A 82 -7.84 -27.48 -1.97
CA TYR A 82 -8.49 -28.19 -0.86
C TYR A 82 -9.01 -27.22 0.20
N LYS A 83 -10.11 -27.57 0.84
CA LYS A 83 -10.67 -26.82 1.97
C LYS A 83 -9.69 -26.82 3.13
N LYS A 84 -9.41 -25.63 3.63
CA LYS A 84 -8.59 -25.41 4.81
C LYS A 84 -9.24 -26.10 6.01
N THR A 85 -8.46 -26.85 6.79
CA THR A 85 -8.96 -27.61 7.94
C THR A 85 -8.13 -27.31 9.18
N ASN A 86 -8.80 -26.97 10.28
CA ASN A 86 -8.16 -26.76 11.60
C ASN A 86 -8.34 -28.00 12.48
N ARG A 87 -7.32 -28.39 13.22
CA ARG A 87 -7.37 -29.52 14.14
C ARG A 87 -6.66 -29.21 15.45
N VAL A 88 -7.36 -29.35 16.56
CA VAL A 88 -6.78 -29.23 17.90
C VAL A 88 -6.13 -30.55 18.27
N VAL A 89 -4.86 -30.48 18.71
CA VAL A 89 -4.03 -31.65 19.07
C VAL A 89 -3.52 -31.48 20.50
N ALA A 90 -3.93 -32.39 21.39
CA ALA A 90 -3.38 -32.46 22.75
C ALA A 90 -1.97 -33.05 22.71
N LEU A 91 -0.99 -32.33 23.23
CA LEU A 91 0.41 -32.74 23.29
C LEU A 91 0.69 -33.53 24.56
N LYS A 92 0.26 -34.80 24.59
CA LYS A 92 0.33 -35.67 25.78
C LYS A 92 1.70 -36.36 25.97
N SER A 93 2.48 -36.50 24.89
CA SER A 93 3.78 -37.20 24.88
C SER A 93 4.80 -36.45 24.02
N VAL A 94 6.06 -36.89 24.01
CA VAL A 94 7.12 -36.33 23.15
C VAL A 94 6.76 -36.50 21.66
N ASN A 95 6.12 -37.62 21.28
CA ASN A 95 5.64 -37.85 19.91
C ASN A 95 4.12 -38.10 19.96
N ASN A 96 3.36 -37.28 19.25
CA ASN A 96 1.90 -37.35 19.14
C ASN A 96 1.54 -37.67 17.72
N ASP A 97 1.05 -38.87 17.41
CA ASP A 97 0.55 -39.28 16.11
C ASP A 97 -0.96 -38.98 16.02
N ILE A 98 -1.34 -38.18 15.04
CA ILE A 98 -2.73 -37.78 14.80
C ILE A 98 -3.39 -38.53 13.65
N ASN A 99 -2.76 -39.63 13.18
CA ASN A 99 -3.24 -40.49 12.09
C ASN A 99 -3.43 -39.75 10.75
N LYS A 100 -4.47 -40.14 10.02
CA LYS A 100 -4.80 -39.56 8.70
C LYS A 100 -5.71 -38.35 8.86
N ILE A 101 -5.36 -37.28 8.09
CA ILE A 101 -6.18 -36.10 7.93
C ILE A 101 -6.71 -36.10 6.50
N TYR A 102 -8.02 -36.07 6.34
CA TYR A 102 -8.68 -36.03 5.05
C TYR A 102 -8.98 -34.58 4.69
N LEU A 103 -8.53 -34.16 3.49
CA LEU A 103 -8.88 -32.86 2.93
C LEU A 103 -9.92 -33.03 1.83
N ASP A 104 -10.99 -32.25 1.90
CA ASP A 104 -11.98 -32.13 0.84
C ASP A 104 -11.46 -31.20 -0.25
N VAL A 105 -11.72 -31.54 -1.52
CA VAL A 105 -11.44 -30.64 -2.64
C VAL A 105 -12.25 -29.36 -2.45
N ASP A 106 -11.59 -28.22 -2.54
CA ASP A 106 -12.25 -26.94 -2.51
C ASP A 106 -12.72 -26.56 -3.91
N THR A 107 -14.00 -26.74 -4.15
CA THR A 107 -14.68 -26.16 -5.31
C THR A 107 -14.93 -24.70 -4.97
N LEU A 108 -13.92 -23.86 -5.26
CA LEU A 108 -13.91 -22.40 -5.26
C LEU A 108 -15.14 -21.74 -4.60
N LYS A 109 -15.17 -21.70 -3.28
CA LYS A 109 -15.88 -20.63 -2.58
C LYS A 109 -14.95 -19.44 -2.50
N PHE A 110 -15.44 -18.24 -2.80
CA PHE A 110 -14.83 -17.00 -2.38
C PHE A 110 -14.66 -17.07 -0.84
N GLN A 111 -13.55 -17.54 -0.38
CA GLN A 111 -13.13 -17.31 0.99
C GLN A 111 -12.17 -16.11 0.92
N GLU A 112 -12.54 -15.04 1.58
CA GLU A 112 -11.56 -14.10 2.08
C GLU A 112 -10.43 -14.92 2.70
N LEU A 113 -9.30 -15.00 2.01
CA LEU A 113 -8.06 -15.45 2.59
C LEU A 113 -7.56 -14.31 3.49
N ASN A 114 -8.17 -14.17 4.66
CA ASN A 114 -7.59 -13.39 5.73
C ASN A 114 -6.32 -14.10 6.19
N VAL A 115 -5.21 -13.78 5.54
CA VAL A 115 -3.89 -14.18 5.98
C VAL A 115 -3.25 -12.96 6.64
N ASN A 116 -3.57 -12.74 7.89
CA ASN A 116 -2.92 -11.71 8.71
C ASN A 116 -1.50 -12.18 9.08
N ALA A 117 -0.51 -11.64 8.38
CA ALA A 117 0.90 -11.99 8.58
C ALA A 117 1.56 -11.29 9.79
N HIS A 118 0.87 -10.37 10.48
CA HIS A 118 1.52 -9.47 11.43
C HIS A 118 1.02 -9.47 12.88
N SER A 119 0.02 -10.27 13.24
CA SER A 119 -0.26 -10.50 14.65
C SER A 119 -0.77 -11.92 14.89
N LYS A 120 -0.39 -12.55 16.00
CA LYS A 120 -1.06 -13.72 16.54
C LYS A 120 -2.48 -13.43 16.98
N ILE A 121 -2.86 -12.17 16.95
CA ILE A 121 -4.19 -11.65 17.11
C ILE A 121 -4.58 -11.15 15.74
N GLU A 122 -5.58 -11.79 15.15
CA GLU A 122 -6.36 -11.15 14.11
C GLU A 122 -7.41 -10.31 14.84
N PRO A 123 -7.18 -8.99 15.04
CA PRO A 123 -8.27 -8.15 15.45
C PRO A 123 -9.35 -8.35 14.41
N LYS A 124 -10.60 -8.39 14.83
CA LYS A 124 -11.71 -8.48 13.89
C LYS A 124 -11.60 -7.32 12.93
N SER A 125 -11.27 -7.61 11.67
CA SER A 125 -10.99 -6.59 10.67
C SER A 125 -12.22 -5.67 10.57
N PHE A 126 -12.01 -4.36 10.60
CA PHE A 126 -13.08 -3.40 10.35
C PHE A 126 -13.64 -3.64 8.95
N SER A 127 -14.96 -3.74 8.80
CA SER A 127 -15.60 -4.26 7.58
C SER A 127 -15.25 -3.50 6.28
N SER A 128 -14.71 -2.28 6.37
CA SER A 128 -14.25 -1.53 5.18
C SER A 128 -12.80 -1.81 4.74
N ASN A 129 -12.06 -2.67 5.45
CA ASN A 129 -10.72 -3.09 5.04
C ASN A 129 -10.78 -3.92 3.75
N ILE A 130 -9.71 -3.82 2.95
CA ILE A 130 -9.58 -4.53 1.66
C ILE A 130 -8.23 -5.25 1.67
N ASP A 131 -8.23 -6.52 1.29
CA ASP A 131 -7.03 -7.34 1.16
C ASP A 131 -6.95 -7.94 -0.25
N VAL A 132 -5.90 -7.58 -0.99
CA VAL A 132 -5.64 -8.09 -2.33
C VAL A 132 -4.41 -8.98 -2.29
N VAL A 133 -4.61 -10.27 -2.34
CA VAL A 133 -3.56 -11.27 -2.09
C VAL A 133 -3.67 -12.49 -3.02
N GLY A 134 -2.59 -13.22 -3.18
CA GLY A 134 -2.56 -14.52 -3.84
C GLY A 134 -3.00 -14.49 -5.32
N GLU A 135 -4.00 -15.25 -5.66
CA GLU A 135 -4.52 -15.36 -7.04
C GLU A 135 -5.10 -14.03 -7.52
N GLU A 136 -5.85 -13.34 -6.68
CA GLU A 136 -6.45 -12.06 -7.00
C GLU A 136 -5.38 -11.00 -7.28
N TYR A 137 -4.37 -10.91 -6.42
CA TYR A 137 -3.23 -10.02 -6.64
C TYR A 137 -2.57 -10.27 -7.99
N HIS A 138 -2.39 -11.55 -8.37
CA HIS A 138 -1.75 -11.90 -9.63
C HIS A 138 -2.56 -11.50 -10.86
N LYS A 139 -3.90 -11.58 -10.79
CA LYS A 139 -4.80 -11.19 -11.89
C LYS A 139 -4.80 -9.68 -12.13
N VAL A 140 -4.73 -8.88 -11.05
CA VAL A 140 -4.84 -7.42 -11.13
C VAL A 140 -3.50 -6.70 -11.24
N LEU A 141 -2.38 -7.40 -11.16
CA LEU A 141 -1.03 -6.82 -11.18
C LEU A 141 -0.81 -5.93 -12.41
N LYS A 142 -0.41 -4.68 -12.16
CA LYS A 142 -0.02 -3.65 -13.15
C LYS A 142 1.35 -3.06 -12.78
N SER A 143 1.78 -2.05 -13.54
CA SER A 143 3.09 -1.40 -13.35
C SER A 143 3.22 -0.61 -12.05
N THR A 144 2.16 0.05 -11.59
CA THR A 144 2.16 0.87 -10.38
C THR A 144 1.16 0.37 -9.34
N LEU A 145 1.35 0.79 -8.09
CA LEU A 145 0.41 0.52 -7.01
C LEU A 145 -1.01 0.96 -7.36
N ALA A 146 -1.17 2.22 -7.75
CA ALA A 146 -2.47 2.79 -8.06
C ALA A 146 -3.20 2.02 -9.17
N LEU A 147 -2.49 1.65 -10.25
CA LEU A 147 -3.04 0.86 -11.35
C LEU A 147 -3.42 -0.56 -10.91
N THR A 148 -2.70 -1.15 -9.96
CA THR A 148 -2.97 -2.48 -9.45
C THR A 148 -4.26 -2.53 -8.62
N ILE A 149 -4.49 -1.52 -7.78
CA ILE A 149 -5.63 -1.50 -6.86
C ILE A 149 -6.81 -0.63 -7.32
N GLN A 150 -6.72 0.00 -8.49
CA GLN A 150 -7.71 0.98 -8.96
C GLN A 150 -9.15 0.47 -9.04
N GLU A 151 -9.34 -0.82 -9.23
CA GLU A 151 -10.67 -1.41 -9.37
C GLU A 151 -11.32 -1.76 -8.02
N GLN A 152 -10.56 -1.62 -6.92
CA GLN A 152 -11.14 -1.77 -5.58
C GLN A 152 -12.08 -0.61 -5.26
N THR A 153 -13.10 -0.89 -4.43
CA THR A 153 -14.14 0.08 -4.09
C THR A 153 -13.57 1.24 -3.28
N GLY A 154 -13.98 2.47 -3.61
CA GLY A 154 -13.49 3.69 -2.96
C GLY A 154 -12.08 4.12 -3.39
N LEU A 155 -11.46 3.44 -4.38
CA LEU A 155 -10.16 3.79 -4.91
C LEU A 155 -10.24 4.44 -6.29
N SER A 156 -9.36 5.40 -6.53
CA SER A 156 -9.19 6.10 -7.79
C SER A 156 -7.72 6.37 -8.03
N ILE A 157 -7.39 6.89 -9.21
CA ILE A 157 -6.00 7.20 -9.60
C ILE A 157 -5.89 8.67 -9.95
N ARG A 158 -4.86 9.33 -9.44
CA ARG A 158 -4.35 10.60 -9.97
C ARG A 158 -3.03 10.37 -10.68
N SER A 159 -2.75 11.11 -11.76
CA SER A 159 -1.53 10.88 -12.54
C SER A 159 -1.11 12.10 -13.39
N MET A 160 0.17 12.13 -13.75
CA MET A 160 0.74 12.98 -14.80
C MET A 160 1.45 12.12 -15.87
N GLY A 161 0.93 10.94 -16.16
CA GLY A 161 1.51 9.95 -17.05
C GLY A 161 1.56 8.57 -16.41
N GLN A 162 2.09 7.57 -17.13
CA GLN A 162 2.05 6.19 -16.65
C GLN A 162 3.01 5.91 -15.49
N GLY A 163 4.10 6.68 -15.35
CA GLY A 163 5.10 6.51 -14.28
C GLY A 163 4.62 7.07 -12.94
N THR A 164 3.77 8.10 -12.93
CA THR A 164 3.39 8.85 -11.73
C THR A 164 2.03 8.49 -11.15
N ALA A 165 1.43 7.36 -11.56
CA ALA A 165 0.12 6.97 -11.07
C ALA A 165 0.14 6.76 -9.54
N GLN A 166 -0.67 7.55 -8.82
CA GLN A 166 -0.79 7.52 -7.36
C GLN A 166 -2.22 7.18 -6.95
N PRO A 167 -2.42 6.43 -5.84
CA PRO A 167 -3.74 6.10 -5.34
C PRO A 167 -4.44 7.33 -4.73
N VAL A 168 -5.77 7.32 -4.83
CA VAL A 168 -6.67 8.24 -4.15
C VAL A 168 -7.72 7.41 -3.42
N LEU A 169 -7.79 7.54 -2.10
CA LEU A 169 -8.67 6.78 -1.24
C LEU A 169 -9.84 7.66 -0.80
N ARG A 170 -11.07 7.36 -1.25
CA ARG A 170 -12.27 8.13 -0.88
C ARG A 170 -12.11 9.65 -1.07
N GLY A 171 -11.38 10.07 -2.13
CA GLY A 171 -11.04 11.46 -2.39
C GLY A 171 -9.80 11.98 -1.66
N TYR A 172 -9.29 11.26 -0.67
CA TYR A 172 -8.05 11.61 0.02
C TYR A 172 -6.82 11.28 -0.81
N LYS A 173 -5.86 12.20 -0.82
CA LYS A 173 -4.61 12.15 -1.59
C LYS A 173 -3.46 12.75 -0.77
N GLY A 174 -2.23 12.47 -1.19
CA GLY A 174 -1.03 13.02 -0.54
C GLY A 174 -0.89 12.54 0.90
N HIS A 175 -0.67 13.46 1.83
CA HIS A 175 -0.40 13.18 3.23
C HIS A 175 -1.61 12.72 4.08
N ARG A 176 -2.76 12.36 3.47
CA ARG A 176 -3.97 11.96 4.20
C ARG A 176 -4.26 10.47 4.20
N PHE A 177 -3.39 9.70 3.60
CA PHE A 177 -3.29 8.27 3.81
C PHE A 177 -1.81 7.90 3.95
N LEU A 178 -1.53 6.79 4.57
CA LEU A 178 -0.16 6.31 4.78
C LEU A 178 0.13 5.16 3.83
N LEU A 179 1.28 5.21 3.16
CA LEU A 179 1.82 4.09 2.40
C LEU A 179 2.92 3.43 3.20
N THR A 180 2.76 2.14 3.48
CA THR A 180 3.70 1.35 4.27
C THR A 180 4.19 0.13 3.48
N ASP A 181 5.32 -0.38 3.87
CA ASP A 181 5.93 -1.63 3.42
C ASP A 181 6.25 -2.45 4.68
N ASP A 182 5.56 -3.58 4.86
CA ASP A 182 5.58 -4.36 6.09
C ASP A 182 5.36 -3.49 7.35
N GLY A 183 4.35 -2.64 7.34
CA GLY A 183 3.90 -1.86 8.49
C GLY A 183 4.67 -0.58 8.79
N ILE A 184 5.73 -0.23 8.06
CA ILE A 184 6.51 1.00 8.25
C ILE A 184 6.44 1.86 6.99
N ALA A 185 6.29 3.18 7.14
CA ALA A 185 6.19 4.12 6.03
C ALA A 185 7.31 3.96 5.01
N THR A 186 6.96 3.99 3.70
CA THR A 186 7.91 3.82 2.59
C THR A 186 8.93 4.95 2.51
N GLY A 187 8.57 6.12 3.05
CA GLY A 187 9.44 7.28 3.10
C GLY A 187 9.83 7.81 1.71
N ASP A 188 8.94 7.75 0.75
CA ASP A 188 9.09 8.44 -0.52
C ASP A 188 8.37 9.80 -0.51
N LEU A 189 8.61 10.60 -1.55
CA LEU A 189 8.00 11.92 -1.70
C LEU A 189 6.71 11.92 -2.54
N SER A 190 6.11 10.75 -2.79
CA SER A 190 4.87 10.68 -3.60
C SER A 190 3.67 11.38 -2.97
N SER A 191 3.71 11.59 -1.65
CA SER A 191 2.67 12.34 -0.93
C SER A 191 2.75 13.85 -1.14
N THR A 192 3.92 14.40 -1.47
CA THR A 192 4.14 15.85 -1.59
C THR A 192 3.60 16.40 -2.90
N SER A 193 3.79 15.68 -4.01
CA SER A 193 3.35 16.13 -5.33
C SER A 193 2.85 15.00 -6.22
N ILE A 194 2.05 15.36 -7.24
CA ILE A 194 1.45 14.40 -8.19
C ILE A 194 2.45 13.89 -9.24
N ASP A 195 3.50 14.63 -9.53
CA ASP A 195 4.58 14.23 -10.45
C ASP A 195 5.61 13.30 -9.81
N HIS A 196 5.60 13.18 -8.48
CA HIS A 196 6.47 12.26 -7.77
C HIS A 196 5.90 10.83 -7.78
N ALA A 197 6.58 9.91 -8.44
CA ALA A 197 6.18 8.51 -8.46
C ALA A 197 6.27 7.85 -7.08
N VAL A 198 5.39 6.87 -6.83
CA VAL A 198 5.54 5.96 -5.69
C VAL A 198 6.79 5.09 -5.92
N SER A 199 7.68 5.03 -4.93
CA SER A 199 8.98 4.34 -5.05
C SER A 199 8.84 2.81 -4.90
N THR A 200 7.91 2.20 -5.63
CA THR A 200 7.64 0.76 -5.60
C THR A 200 7.27 0.24 -6.98
N ASP A 201 7.65 -1.01 -7.28
CA ASP A 201 7.07 -1.76 -8.40
C ASP A 201 6.31 -2.97 -7.87
N MET A 202 5.06 -3.12 -8.30
CA MET A 202 4.17 -4.14 -7.78
C MET A 202 4.60 -5.57 -8.12
N GLY A 203 5.48 -5.77 -9.10
CA GLY A 203 6.08 -7.08 -9.37
C GLY A 203 6.90 -7.66 -8.22
N ALA A 204 7.36 -6.84 -7.27
CA ALA A 204 8.16 -7.25 -6.12
C ALA A 204 7.34 -7.68 -4.89
N TYR A 205 6.04 -7.38 -4.89
CA TYR A 205 5.12 -7.62 -3.78
C TYR A 205 4.20 -8.81 -4.04
N SER A 206 3.51 -9.27 -3.02
CA SER A 206 2.55 -10.38 -3.08
C SER A 206 1.21 -10.07 -2.43
N ARG A 207 1.10 -8.93 -1.72
CA ARG A 207 -0.10 -8.49 -1.02
C ARG A 207 -0.17 -6.96 -0.99
N VAL A 208 -1.37 -6.44 -1.11
CA VAL A 208 -1.73 -5.06 -0.78
C VAL A 208 -2.91 -5.10 0.18
N GLU A 209 -2.76 -4.47 1.31
CA GLU A 209 -3.83 -4.33 2.30
C GLU A 209 -4.20 -2.86 2.46
N ILE A 210 -5.51 -2.57 2.50
CA ILE A 210 -6.03 -1.24 2.77
C ILE A 210 -6.74 -1.30 4.11
N ILE A 211 -6.15 -0.63 5.10
CA ILE A 211 -6.54 -0.67 6.50
C ILE A 211 -7.25 0.63 6.84
N ARG A 212 -8.43 0.52 7.43
CA ARG A 212 -9.28 1.65 7.85
C ARG A 212 -9.72 1.48 9.30
N GLY A 213 -10.36 2.51 9.85
CA GLY A 213 -10.89 2.49 11.21
C GLY A 213 -9.81 2.44 12.30
N PRO A 214 -10.11 1.83 13.46
CA PRO A 214 -9.24 1.89 14.64
C PRO A 214 -7.84 1.34 14.42
N GLU A 215 -7.67 0.32 13.62
CA GLU A 215 -6.38 -0.32 13.37
C GLU A 215 -5.40 0.60 12.63
N ALA A 216 -5.91 1.49 11.77
CA ALA A 216 -5.09 2.41 11.01
C ALA A 216 -4.21 3.32 11.89
N LEU A 217 -4.62 3.66 13.11
CA LEU A 217 -3.84 4.49 14.04
C LEU A 217 -2.56 3.82 14.56
N LEU A 218 -2.43 2.50 14.43
CA LEU A 218 -1.20 1.78 14.79
C LEU A 218 -0.04 2.15 13.86
N TYR A 219 -0.33 2.53 12.61
CA TYR A 219 0.65 2.80 11.57
C TYR A 219 1.14 4.25 11.55
N GLY A 220 0.29 5.21 11.88
CA GLY A 220 0.66 6.62 11.86
C GLY A 220 -0.49 7.56 12.21
N SER A 221 -0.20 8.85 12.26
CA SER A 221 -1.17 9.93 12.50
C SER A 221 -1.94 10.35 11.23
N ASN A 222 -1.36 10.13 10.04
CA ASN A 222 -1.91 10.57 8.75
C ASN A 222 -2.84 9.50 8.15
N THR A 223 -3.86 9.05 8.88
CA THR A 223 -4.63 7.86 8.50
C THR A 223 -6.13 8.08 8.32
N ILE A 224 -6.57 9.33 8.12
CA ILE A 224 -8.00 9.59 7.86
C ILE A 224 -8.51 8.91 6.58
N GLY A 225 -7.70 8.85 5.53
CA GLY A 225 -7.98 8.09 4.31
C GLY A 225 -7.75 6.59 4.46
N GLY A 226 -7.03 6.16 5.49
CA GLY A 226 -6.59 4.80 5.73
C GLY A 226 -5.07 4.60 5.57
N VAL A 227 -4.67 3.36 5.56
CA VAL A 227 -3.30 2.90 5.32
C VAL A 227 -3.31 1.95 4.13
N ILE A 228 -2.34 2.06 3.24
CA ILE A 228 -2.05 1.05 2.23
C ILE A 228 -0.77 0.36 2.65
N ASP A 229 -0.87 -0.90 3.08
CA ASP A 229 0.30 -1.70 3.45
C ASP A 229 0.66 -2.68 2.35
N LEU A 230 1.93 -2.69 1.98
CA LEU A 230 2.51 -3.58 0.98
C LEU A 230 3.30 -4.68 1.67
N SER A 231 3.12 -5.93 1.27
CA SER A 231 3.91 -7.04 1.80
C SER A 231 4.56 -7.85 0.68
N ARG A 232 5.86 -8.08 0.81
CA ARG A 232 6.65 -8.89 -0.15
C ARG A 232 6.42 -10.38 0.04
N ASP A 233 6.14 -10.81 1.25
CA ASP A 233 5.88 -12.19 1.62
C ASP A 233 4.66 -12.29 2.54
N ILE A 234 3.68 -13.07 2.12
CA ILE A 234 2.48 -13.34 2.93
C ILE A 234 2.83 -14.05 4.25
N ASN A 235 3.96 -14.76 4.27
CA ASN A 235 4.40 -15.59 5.39
C ASN A 235 5.87 -15.31 5.73
N ASN A 236 6.19 -14.10 6.17
CA ASN A 236 7.56 -13.73 6.56
C ASN A 236 8.17 -14.63 7.65
N ASN A 237 7.33 -15.33 8.41
CA ASN A 237 7.75 -16.15 9.55
C ASN A 237 7.89 -17.64 9.21
N ASN A 238 7.68 -18.04 7.95
CA ASN A 238 7.76 -19.45 7.57
C ASN A 238 9.17 -19.87 7.22
N ARG A 239 9.63 -20.94 7.87
CA ARG A 239 10.89 -21.58 7.52
C ARG A 239 10.75 -22.36 6.22
N PHE A 240 11.47 -21.94 5.18
CA PHE A 240 11.57 -22.69 3.94
C PHE A 240 12.47 -23.90 4.13
N LYS A 241 12.01 -25.08 3.74
CA LYS A 241 12.80 -26.33 3.82
C LYS A 241 13.51 -26.68 2.54
N LYS A 242 13.13 -26.04 1.43
CA LYS A 242 13.66 -26.28 0.10
C LYS A 242 13.92 -24.94 -0.59
N LEU A 243 14.79 -24.99 -1.58
CA LEU A 243 14.98 -23.90 -2.53
C LEU A 243 13.63 -23.63 -3.21
N MET A 244 13.23 -22.37 -3.23
CA MET A 244 12.07 -21.89 -3.97
C MET A 244 12.51 -20.81 -4.95
N VAL A 245 12.06 -20.92 -6.18
CA VAL A 245 12.30 -19.93 -7.23
C VAL A 245 10.96 -19.46 -7.76
N GLN A 246 10.73 -18.16 -7.72
CA GLN A 246 9.57 -17.51 -8.30
C GLN A 246 10.03 -16.62 -9.45
N THR A 247 9.43 -16.78 -10.61
CA THR A 247 9.72 -15.96 -11.78
C THR A 247 8.44 -15.35 -12.32
N LEU A 248 8.51 -14.07 -12.63
CA LEU A 248 7.46 -13.32 -13.31
C LEU A 248 8.07 -12.67 -14.55
N LEU A 249 7.52 -12.97 -15.72
CA LEU A 249 7.87 -12.33 -16.99
C LEU A 249 6.62 -11.74 -17.60
N GLY A 250 6.71 -10.59 -18.24
CA GLY A 250 5.55 -10.01 -18.92
C GLY A 250 5.88 -8.96 -19.95
N THR A 251 4.88 -8.69 -20.80
CA THR A 251 4.95 -7.66 -21.83
C THR A 251 3.59 -6.96 -21.98
N GLU A 252 3.62 -5.71 -22.44
CA GLU A 252 2.44 -4.85 -22.64
C GLU A 252 2.51 -4.16 -24.01
N SER A 253 1.39 -4.06 -24.72
CA SER A 253 1.35 -3.48 -26.07
C SER A 253 1.25 -1.96 -26.10
N ALA A 254 0.51 -1.36 -25.13
CA ALA A 254 0.20 0.08 -25.16
C ALA A 254 1.38 0.98 -24.76
N ASN A 255 2.51 0.42 -24.37
CA ASN A 255 3.74 1.13 -24.08
C ASN A 255 4.98 0.31 -24.52
N LYS A 256 4.76 -0.77 -25.31
CA LYS A 256 5.80 -1.72 -25.70
C LYS A 256 6.62 -2.21 -24.52
N GLY A 257 5.95 -2.32 -23.37
CA GLY A 257 6.58 -2.61 -22.10
C GLY A 257 6.99 -4.07 -21.97
N HIS A 258 8.05 -4.30 -21.21
CA HIS A 258 8.43 -5.61 -20.73
C HIS A 258 8.91 -5.54 -19.30
N PHE A 259 8.69 -6.61 -18.54
CA PHE A 259 9.10 -6.69 -17.16
C PHE A 259 9.45 -8.12 -16.75
N GLN A 260 10.33 -8.19 -15.78
CA GLN A 260 10.74 -9.45 -15.18
C GLN A 260 11.00 -9.26 -13.68
N ASN A 261 10.63 -10.28 -12.91
CA ASN A 261 11.02 -10.45 -11.53
C ASN A 261 11.48 -11.86 -11.29
N VAL A 262 12.58 -12.03 -10.58
CA VAL A 262 13.07 -13.34 -10.12
C VAL A 262 13.31 -13.24 -8.62
N THR A 263 12.64 -14.09 -7.85
CA THR A 263 12.84 -14.21 -6.40
C THR A 263 13.33 -15.62 -6.08
N ILE A 264 14.43 -15.69 -5.35
CA ILE A 264 15.04 -16.94 -4.87
C ILE A 264 14.97 -16.93 -3.36
N LYS A 265 14.39 -18.00 -2.77
CA LYS A 265 14.32 -18.22 -1.32
C LYS A 265 15.07 -19.54 -1.03
N ALA A 266 16.15 -19.43 -0.27
CA ALA A 266 17.03 -20.56 -0.01
C ALA A 266 17.17 -20.81 1.51
N PRO A 267 16.92 -22.03 2.00
CA PRO A 267 17.33 -22.40 3.34
C PRO A 267 18.86 -22.51 3.38
N PHE A 268 19.45 -21.92 4.43
CA PHE A 268 20.86 -22.01 4.70
C PHE A 268 21.04 -22.56 6.11
N LYS A 269 21.35 -23.85 6.26
CA LYS A 269 21.22 -24.59 7.51
C LYS A 269 19.75 -24.66 8.01
N ASN A 270 19.52 -25.30 9.17
CA ASN A 270 18.15 -25.55 9.64
C ASN A 270 17.38 -24.29 10.08
N ASP A 271 18.10 -23.26 10.53
CA ASP A 271 17.52 -22.10 11.20
C ASP A 271 17.84 -20.78 10.49
N HIS A 272 18.44 -20.85 9.29
CA HIS A 272 18.86 -19.68 8.52
C HIS A 272 18.22 -19.70 7.15
N GLN A 273 17.81 -18.53 6.66
CA GLN A 273 17.22 -18.36 5.34
C GLN A 273 17.81 -17.13 4.64
N LEU A 274 17.95 -17.26 3.34
CA LEU A 274 18.33 -16.17 2.44
C LEU A 274 17.21 -15.95 1.43
N ARG A 275 16.92 -14.70 1.14
CA ARG A 275 16.09 -14.30 0.02
C ARG A 275 16.87 -13.31 -0.83
N PHE A 276 16.74 -13.47 -2.13
CA PHE A 276 17.23 -12.55 -3.13
C PHE A 276 16.14 -12.29 -4.16
N SER A 277 15.93 -11.04 -4.55
CA SER A 277 14.96 -10.66 -5.57
C SER A 277 15.57 -9.60 -6.48
N PHE A 278 15.33 -9.76 -7.78
CA PHE A 278 15.68 -8.79 -8.81
C PHE A 278 14.45 -8.51 -9.67
N LEU A 279 14.16 -7.23 -9.87
CA LEU A 279 13.09 -6.76 -10.74
C LEU A 279 13.65 -5.75 -11.74
N ASN A 280 13.20 -5.84 -12.98
CA ASN A 280 13.38 -4.83 -14.01
C ASN A 280 12.10 -4.68 -14.81
N ARG A 281 11.65 -3.45 -15.00
CA ARG A 281 10.52 -3.07 -15.85
C ARG A 281 10.94 -1.91 -16.74
N ASP A 282 10.67 -2.02 -18.03
CA ASP A 282 10.94 -1.00 -19.02
C ASP A 282 9.66 -0.74 -19.83
N LEU A 283 9.17 0.48 -19.77
CA LEU A 283 7.99 0.95 -20.44
C LEU A 283 8.37 2.12 -21.37
N SER A 284 8.19 1.96 -22.67
CA SER A 284 8.29 3.05 -23.63
C SER A 284 7.13 4.05 -23.47
N ASN A 285 7.10 5.05 -24.31
CA ASN A 285 6.04 6.05 -24.33
C ASN A 285 4.64 5.41 -24.45
N GLN A 286 3.68 5.93 -23.68
CA GLN A 286 2.31 5.49 -23.68
C GLN A 286 1.65 5.71 -25.05
N ILE A 287 0.93 4.71 -25.54
CA ILE A 287 0.13 4.78 -26.76
C ILE A 287 -1.33 5.01 -26.36
N SER A 288 -1.87 6.14 -26.80
CA SER A 288 -3.28 6.51 -26.65
C SER A 288 -4.06 6.26 -27.94
N PRO A 289 -5.40 6.20 -27.89
CA PRO A 289 -6.22 5.99 -29.08
C PRO A 289 -5.99 7.08 -30.15
N LYS A 290 -6.24 6.75 -31.41
CA LYS A 290 -6.15 7.73 -32.50
C LYS A 290 -7.03 8.95 -32.21
N PRO A 291 -6.59 10.19 -32.60
CA PRO A 291 -5.41 10.50 -33.42
C PRO A 291 -4.11 10.70 -32.64
N TYR A 292 -4.08 10.52 -31.31
CA TYR A 292 -2.96 10.88 -30.43
C TYR A 292 -1.72 10.00 -30.65
N GLY A 293 -1.87 8.68 -30.68
CA GLY A 293 -0.75 7.75 -30.83
C GLY A 293 0.19 7.73 -29.63
N ALA A 294 1.49 7.68 -29.86
CA ALA A 294 2.49 7.67 -28.78
C ALA A 294 2.69 9.08 -28.22
N LEU A 295 2.51 9.22 -26.92
CA LEU A 295 2.66 10.46 -26.16
C LEU A 295 4.09 10.62 -25.67
N LYS A 296 4.77 11.65 -26.14
CA LYS A 296 6.17 11.92 -25.81
C LYS A 296 6.36 12.12 -24.31
N ASN A 297 7.52 11.73 -23.85
CA ASN A 297 7.95 11.87 -22.46
C ASN A 297 6.99 11.23 -21.44
N THR A 298 6.61 9.98 -21.69
CA THR A 298 5.80 9.16 -20.78
C THR A 298 6.43 7.78 -20.52
N GLN A 299 7.69 7.57 -20.90
CA GLN A 299 8.45 6.36 -20.60
C GLN A 299 8.68 6.19 -19.10
N SER A 300 8.92 4.96 -18.66
CA SER A 300 9.29 4.66 -17.27
C SER A 300 10.14 3.41 -17.20
N ILE A 301 11.23 3.46 -16.42
CA ILE A 301 12.09 2.31 -16.14
C ILE A 301 12.18 2.14 -14.64
N ASN A 302 11.84 0.94 -14.13
CA ASN A 302 11.97 0.58 -12.72
C ASN A 302 12.96 -0.56 -12.57
N GLN A 303 13.87 -0.44 -11.61
CA GLN A 303 14.83 -1.50 -11.26
C GLN A 303 14.87 -1.66 -9.74
N GLU A 304 14.78 -2.91 -9.29
CA GLU A 304 14.87 -3.21 -7.87
C GLU A 304 15.79 -4.40 -7.62
N LEU A 305 16.61 -4.25 -6.59
CA LEU A 305 17.44 -5.30 -6.03
C LEU A 305 17.12 -5.40 -4.54
N HIS A 306 16.74 -6.60 -4.09
CA HIS A 306 16.46 -6.85 -2.68
C HIS A 306 17.17 -8.11 -2.22
N GLY A 307 17.79 -8.04 -1.05
CA GLY A 307 18.39 -9.17 -0.36
C GLY A 307 17.98 -9.20 1.12
N SER A 308 17.65 -10.36 1.65
CA SER A 308 17.37 -10.50 3.08
C SER A 308 17.96 -11.79 3.65
N TYR A 309 18.33 -11.69 4.92
CA TYR A 309 18.76 -12.79 5.75
C TYR A 309 17.84 -12.89 6.95
N MET A 310 17.44 -14.10 7.31
CA MET A 310 16.59 -14.38 8.46
C MET A 310 17.17 -15.53 9.28
N TYR A 311 17.14 -15.34 10.59
CA TYR A 311 17.52 -16.34 11.59
C TYR A 311 16.32 -16.66 12.51
N PHE A 312 16.08 -17.95 12.75
CA PHE A 312 15.03 -18.44 13.63
C PHE A 312 15.62 -19.09 14.88
N GLY A 313 15.34 -18.51 16.03
CA GLY A 313 15.56 -19.12 17.33
C GLY A 313 14.40 -20.05 17.73
N ASN A 314 14.33 -20.43 19.01
CA ASN A 314 13.25 -21.26 19.54
C ASN A 314 11.94 -20.47 19.70
N ASP A 315 12.04 -19.28 20.26
CA ASP A 315 10.93 -18.38 20.60
C ASP A 315 11.09 -16.98 19.99
N PHE A 316 12.00 -16.81 19.03
CA PHE A 316 12.23 -15.55 18.33
C PHE A 316 12.70 -15.78 16.90
N TYR A 317 12.55 -14.76 16.09
CA TYR A 317 13.28 -14.62 14.82
C TYR A 317 13.82 -13.21 14.66
N SER A 318 14.86 -13.08 13.86
CA SER A 318 15.39 -11.79 13.45
C SER A 318 15.65 -11.79 11.95
N SER A 319 15.44 -10.65 11.31
CA SER A 319 15.74 -10.47 9.90
C SER A 319 16.49 -9.17 9.65
N PHE A 320 17.34 -9.21 8.62
CA PHE A 320 17.99 -8.04 8.08
C PHE A 320 17.82 -8.03 6.58
N SER A 321 17.42 -6.90 6.01
CA SER A 321 17.26 -6.75 4.57
C SER A 321 17.87 -5.45 4.05
N LEU A 322 18.31 -5.52 2.80
CA LEU A 322 18.80 -4.41 2.00
C LEU A 322 17.99 -4.36 0.72
N GLU A 323 17.57 -3.17 0.34
CA GLU A 323 16.84 -2.91 -0.90
C GLU A 323 17.43 -1.67 -1.58
N ARG A 324 17.54 -1.73 -2.90
CA ARG A 324 17.75 -0.59 -3.76
C ARG A 324 16.69 -0.57 -4.85
N PHE A 325 15.94 0.51 -4.90
CA PHE A 325 14.97 0.81 -5.94
C PHE A 325 15.43 2.04 -6.73
N ASN A 326 15.45 1.93 -8.06
CA ASN A 326 15.71 3.05 -8.97
C ASN A 326 14.55 3.17 -9.93
N THR A 327 14.17 4.39 -10.27
CA THR A 327 13.22 4.66 -11.36
C THR A 327 13.60 5.91 -12.12
N ASP A 328 13.48 5.83 -13.46
CA ASP A 328 13.59 6.96 -14.37
C ASP A 328 12.30 7.06 -15.15
N TYR A 329 11.67 8.23 -15.17
CA TYR A 329 10.41 8.43 -15.88
C TYR A 329 10.26 9.84 -16.41
N GLY A 330 9.36 10.01 -17.40
CA GLY A 330 9.05 11.29 -17.99
C GLY A 330 7.67 11.83 -17.59
N ILE A 331 7.61 13.15 -17.45
CA ILE A 331 6.38 13.93 -17.38
C ILE A 331 6.19 14.58 -18.75
N PRO A 332 5.05 14.36 -19.43
CA PRO A 332 4.83 14.91 -20.76
C PRO A 332 4.80 16.45 -20.75
N GLY A 333 5.28 17.03 -21.82
CA GLY A 333 5.28 18.49 -21.99
C GLY A 333 3.86 19.07 -22.10
N SER A 334 3.70 20.29 -21.59
CA SER A 334 2.46 21.07 -21.70
C SER A 334 2.72 22.37 -22.45
N PRO A 335 1.77 22.86 -23.25
CA PRO A 335 1.87 24.20 -23.86
C PRO A 335 1.98 25.35 -22.85
N GLU A 336 1.47 25.12 -21.64
CA GLU A 336 1.45 26.07 -20.52
C GLU A 336 2.69 25.98 -19.61
N GLY A 337 3.59 25.03 -19.89
CA GLY A 337 4.78 24.76 -19.06
C GLY A 337 6.00 24.40 -19.90
N HIS A 338 6.74 23.37 -19.48
CA HIS A 338 7.86 22.88 -20.28
C HIS A 338 7.35 22.13 -21.52
N ILE A 339 7.54 22.72 -22.71
CA ILE A 339 7.06 22.15 -23.99
C ILE A 339 7.59 20.73 -24.21
N ASN A 340 8.82 20.45 -23.80
CA ASN A 340 9.44 19.14 -23.95
C ASN A 340 9.15 18.18 -22.78
N GLY A 341 8.62 18.68 -21.67
CA GLY A 341 8.39 17.92 -20.44
C GLY A 341 9.55 17.93 -19.47
N VAL A 342 9.45 17.10 -18.43
CA VAL A 342 10.43 16.96 -17.37
C VAL A 342 10.84 15.50 -17.26
N ASP A 343 12.12 15.22 -17.14
CA ASP A 343 12.67 13.91 -16.87
C ASP A 343 13.02 13.82 -15.39
N ILE A 344 12.56 12.76 -14.74
CA ILE A 344 12.74 12.53 -13.32
C ILE A 344 13.52 11.23 -13.10
N SER A 345 14.55 11.33 -12.26
CA SER A 345 15.37 10.20 -11.81
C SER A 345 15.33 10.10 -10.30
N MET A 346 15.03 8.93 -9.77
CA MET A 346 14.87 8.70 -8.33
C MET A 346 15.54 7.40 -7.91
N TYR A 347 16.19 7.41 -6.75
CA TYR A 347 16.57 6.17 -6.08
C TYR A 347 16.14 6.17 -4.61
N ARG A 348 15.92 4.97 -4.08
CA ARG A 348 15.69 4.71 -2.66
C ARG A 348 16.52 3.50 -2.23
N ASN A 349 17.41 3.69 -1.26
CA ASN A 349 18.11 2.63 -0.57
C ASN A 349 17.44 2.41 0.79
N THR A 350 17.06 1.19 1.09
CA THR A 350 16.40 0.84 2.35
C THR A 350 17.21 -0.24 3.07
N GLN A 351 17.45 -0.03 4.36
CA GLN A 351 17.95 -1.04 5.29
C GLN A 351 16.87 -1.29 6.33
N LYS A 352 16.52 -2.57 6.55
CA LYS A 352 15.50 -2.95 7.54
C LYS A 352 16.07 -4.02 8.46
N PHE A 353 15.88 -3.85 9.74
CA PHE A 353 16.09 -4.87 10.76
C PHE A 353 14.78 -5.11 11.49
N SER A 354 14.39 -6.38 11.63
CA SER A 354 13.22 -6.79 12.40
C SER A 354 13.60 -7.86 13.39
N PHE A 355 13.06 -7.74 14.59
CA PHE A 355 13.19 -8.71 15.66
C PHE A 355 11.81 -9.01 16.25
N HIS A 356 11.47 -10.28 16.30
CA HIS A 356 10.22 -10.78 16.88
C HIS A 356 10.54 -11.77 17.99
N LYS A 357 9.85 -11.67 19.11
CA LYS A 357 9.97 -12.61 20.21
C LYS A 357 8.61 -12.97 20.81
N ASP A 358 8.38 -14.27 21.01
CA ASP A 358 7.28 -14.76 21.82
C ASP A 358 7.58 -14.50 23.30
N ILE A 359 6.63 -13.86 23.98
CA ILE A 359 6.73 -13.49 25.40
C ILE A 359 5.47 -13.94 26.15
N SER A 360 5.51 -13.86 27.48
CA SER A 360 4.34 -13.99 28.34
C SER A 360 4.46 -12.95 29.44
N LEU A 361 4.00 -11.73 29.18
CA LEU A 361 4.14 -10.59 30.08
C LEU A 361 2.85 -9.79 30.14
N ALA A 362 2.19 -9.71 31.28
CA ALA A 362 1.01 -8.87 31.53
C ALA A 362 -0.10 -9.00 30.46
N GLY A 363 -0.28 -10.22 29.90
CA GLY A 363 -1.24 -10.52 28.85
C GLY A 363 -0.81 -10.09 27.44
N PHE A 364 0.46 -9.73 27.24
CA PHE A 364 1.09 -9.65 25.94
C PHE A 364 1.78 -10.97 25.60
N GLN A 365 1.72 -11.36 24.33
CA GLN A 365 2.22 -12.63 23.80
C GLN A 365 3.42 -12.45 22.89
N THR A 366 3.56 -11.28 22.27
CA THR A 366 4.68 -10.97 21.36
C THR A 366 5.29 -9.62 21.67
N PHE A 367 6.58 -9.52 21.38
CA PHE A 367 7.34 -8.28 21.36
C PHE A 367 8.06 -8.16 20.02
N ASP A 368 7.81 -7.06 19.32
CA ASP A 368 8.36 -6.76 18.00
C ASP A 368 9.20 -5.50 18.06
N ILE A 369 10.35 -5.50 17.37
CA ILE A 369 11.16 -4.33 17.10
C ILE A 369 11.41 -4.29 15.60
N ASP A 370 11.07 -3.16 14.97
CA ASP A 370 11.37 -2.88 13.56
C ASP A 370 12.17 -1.58 13.46
N GLN A 371 13.33 -1.66 12.84
CA GLN A 371 14.15 -0.51 12.50
C GLN A 371 14.24 -0.41 10.99
N ARG A 372 14.05 0.80 10.46
CA ARG A 372 14.22 1.10 9.03
C ARG A 372 15.09 2.35 8.87
N TYR A 373 16.05 2.27 7.98
CA TYR A 373 16.80 3.42 7.49
C TYR A 373 16.60 3.54 5.99
N ILE A 374 16.28 4.75 5.53
CA ILE A 374 16.03 5.09 4.15
C ILE A 374 16.99 6.21 3.75
N ASP A 375 17.62 6.07 2.60
CA ASP A 375 18.36 7.11 1.87
C ASP A 375 17.68 7.26 0.51
N TYR A 376 17.05 8.42 0.29
CA TYR A 376 16.25 8.74 -0.87
C TYR A 376 16.77 9.98 -1.58
N ARG A 377 16.76 9.94 -2.90
CA ARG A 377 17.05 11.10 -3.74
C ARG A 377 16.15 11.09 -4.97
N HIS A 378 15.66 12.26 -5.30
CA HIS A 378 14.83 12.58 -6.43
C HIS A 378 15.41 13.79 -7.16
N SER A 379 15.55 13.73 -8.49
CA SER A 379 16.06 14.82 -9.31
C SER A 379 15.19 15.04 -10.53
N GLU A 380 14.89 16.29 -10.82
CA GLU A 380 14.08 16.74 -11.94
C GLU A 380 14.94 17.54 -12.91
N SER A 381 14.79 17.26 -14.19
CA SER A 381 15.48 17.97 -15.27
C SER A 381 14.50 18.32 -16.37
N VAL A 382 14.60 19.50 -16.96
CA VAL A 382 13.87 19.79 -18.21
C VAL A 382 14.34 18.80 -19.26
N THR A 383 13.41 18.14 -19.95
CA THR A 383 13.75 17.10 -20.94
C THR A 383 14.74 17.62 -21.98
N GLY A 384 15.88 16.92 -22.10
CA GLY A 384 16.98 17.27 -22.94
C GLY A 384 18.04 18.17 -22.26
N SER A 385 17.86 18.58 -21.01
CA SER A 385 18.89 19.24 -20.20
C SER A 385 19.84 18.21 -19.59
N SER A 386 21.11 18.59 -19.48
CA SER A 386 22.12 17.80 -18.72
C SER A 386 22.19 18.18 -17.24
N TYR A 387 21.43 19.18 -16.81
CA TYR A 387 21.42 19.70 -15.43
C TYR A 387 20.07 19.39 -14.78
N ALA A 388 20.14 18.92 -13.54
CA ALA A 388 18.96 18.84 -12.69
C ALA A 388 18.52 20.26 -12.30
N SER A 389 17.22 20.53 -12.45
CA SER A 389 16.62 21.81 -12.02
C SER A 389 16.22 21.79 -10.57
N VAL A 390 15.84 20.62 -10.05
CA VAL A 390 15.43 20.39 -8.66
C VAL A 390 16.06 19.07 -8.18
N ILE A 391 16.57 19.06 -6.97
CA ILE A 391 17.02 17.85 -6.31
C ILE A 391 16.46 17.84 -4.89
N LEU A 392 15.71 16.79 -4.56
CA LEU A 392 15.20 16.52 -3.23
C LEU A 392 15.86 15.27 -2.67
N ALA A 393 16.37 15.36 -1.46
CA ALA A 393 16.96 14.24 -0.78
C ALA A 393 16.50 14.17 0.67
N HIS A 394 16.37 12.98 1.21
CA HIS A 394 16.22 12.82 2.65
C HIS A 394 16.78 11.50 3.17
N GLN A 395 17.17 11.52 4.42
CA GLN A 395 17.50 10.34 5.19
C GLN A 395 16.47 10.18 6.31
N ILE A 396 15.91 8.98 6.43
CA ILE A 396 14.91 8.69 7.46
C ILE A 396 15.37 7.51 8.29
N LEU A 397 15.40 7.68 9.61
CA LEU A 397 15.54 6.60 10.57
C LEU A 397 14.20 6.43 11.30
N SER A 398 13.62 5.23 11.22
CA SER A 398 12.44 4.84 11.98
C SER A 398 12.76 3.68 12.92
N LEU A 399 12.28 3.74 14.15
CA LEU A 399 12.38 2.67 15.14
C LEU A 399 11.01 2.46 15.77
N ASN A 400 10.42 1.30 15.56
CA ASN A 400 9.13 0.90 16.09
C ASN A 400 9.32 -0.25 17.09
N ALA A 401 8.72 -0.14 18.28
CA ALA A 401 8.67 -1.20 19.27
C ALA A 401 7.22 -1.45 19.67
N LYS A 402 6.76 -2.70 19.60
CA LYS A 402 5.37 -3.07 19.83
C LYS A 402 5.23 -4.32 20.67
N PHE A 403 4.34 -4.27 21.65
CA PHE A 403 3.84 -5.42 22.40
C PHE A 403 2.44 -5.75 21.90
N SER A 404 2.17 -7.03 21.62
CA SER A 404 0.85 -7.49 21.18
C SER A 404 0.39 -8.70 22.02
N GLY A 405 -0.90 -8.74 22.32
CA GLY A 405 -1.60 -9.82 23.02
C GLY A 405 -2.96 -10.03 22.34
N ASP A 406 -3.80 -10.99 22.80
CA ASP A 406 -5.04 -11.39 22.14
C ASP A 406 -6.10 -10.26 21.98
N GLN A 407 -6.10 -9.30 22.88
CA GLN A 407 -7.09 -8.22 22.90
C GLN A 407 -6.49 -6.83 22.93
N LYS A 408 -5.16 -6.71 22.90
CA LYS A 408 -4.51 -5.42 23.06
C LYS A 408 -3.15 -5.39 22.39
N SER A 409 -2.81 -4.22 21.89
CA SER A 409 -1.44 -3.90 21.50
C SER A 409 -1.07 -2.51 21.99
N ILE A 410 0.21 -2.31 22.27
CA ILE A 410 0.77 -1.00 22.59
C ILE A 410 2.16 -0.90 21.97
N GLY A 411 2.49 0.26 21.45
CA GLY A 411 3.79 0.47 20.84
C GLY A 411 4.23 1.92 20.88
N SER A 412 5.46 2.13 20.43
CA SER A 412 6.08 3.44 20.29
C SER A 412 6.87 3.49 18.99
N LEU A 413 6.77 4.60 18.26
CA LEU A 413 7.51 4.85 17.03
C LEU A 413 8.31 6.15 17.17
N LEU A 414 9.61 6.07 16.93
CA LEU A 414 10.51 7.20 16.73
C LEU A 414 10.82 7.30 15.23
N LYS A 415 10.69 8.49 14.66
CA LYS A 415 11.10 8.83 13.30
C LYS A 415 11.98 10.08 13.34
N ILE A 416 13.12 10.02 12.68
CA ILE A 416 14.03 11.16 12.46
C ILE A 416 14.20 11.28 10.95
N ARG A 417 13.88 12.43 10.40
CA ARG A 417 14.04 12.76 8.98
C ARG A 417 14.95 13.97 8.86
N ASP A 418 15.96 13.85 8.01
CA ASP A 418 16.83 14.92 7.59
C ASP A 418 16.56 15.18 6.11
N PHE A 419 15.90 16.30 5.80
CA PHE A 419 15.44 16.66 4.48
C PHE A 419 16.33 17.75 3.90
N GLN A 420 16.70 17.59 2.65
CA GLN A 420 17.56 18.51 1.92
C GLN A 420 17.00 18.72 0.52
N ALA A 421 17.09 19.92 0.08
CA ALA A 421 16.68 20.33 -1.22
C ALA A 421 17.83 21.12 -1.88
N TYR A 422 18.06 21.05 -3.24
CA TYR A 422 19.16 21.67 -3.97
C TYR A 422 18.72 22.22 -5.33
N GLU A 423 19.42 23.19 -5.86
CA GLU A 423 19.18 23.86 -7.13
C GLU A 423 18.01 24.86 -7.07
N PHE A 424 17.01 24.79 -7.92
CA PHE A 424 15.86 25.68 -7.84
C PHE A 424 14.89 25.24 -6.73
N TYR A 425 15.03 25.92 -5.61
CA TYR A 425 14.33 25.54 -4.40
C TYR A 425 13.03 26.20 -4.21
N TRP A 426 12.10 25.43 -3.62
CA TRP A 426 10.91 26.04 -3.07
C TRP A 426 10.69 25.77 -1.58
N THR A 427 11.61 25.13 -0.87
CA THR A 427 11.47 24.83 0.56
C THR A 427 12.84 24.74 1.24
N PRO A 428 13.02 25.09 2.52
CA PRO A 428 14.30 24.99 3.22
C PRO A 428 14.68 23.54 3.50
N ASP A 429 15.97 23.32 3.69
CA ASP A 429 16.44 22.13 4.39
C ASP A 429 15.80 22.09 5.77
N ALA A 430 15.45 20.91 6.25
CA ALA A 430 14.81 20.79 7.55
C ALA A 430 15.06 19.45 8.20
N GLN A 431 15.12 19.45 9.53
CA GLN A 431 15.08 18.25 10.35
C GLN A 431 13.68 18.08 10.95
N GLU A 432 13.12 16.87 10.81
CA GLU A 432 11.87 16.46 11.42
C GLU A 432 12.10 15.34 12.42
N ILE A 433 11.63 15.50 13.67
CA ILE A 433 11.68 14.46 14.70
C ILE A 433 10.26 14.20 15.19
N SER A 434 9.81 12.95 15.04
CA SER A 434 8.51 12.51 15.52
C SER A 434 8.66 11.36 16.51
N ILE A 435 8.03 11.47 17.66
CA ILE A 435 7.91 10.40 18.64
C ILE A 435 6.44 10.19 18.98
N SER A 436 6.01 8.93 18.97
CA SER A 436 4.63 8.60 19.26
C SER A 436 4.48 7.38 20.14
N VAL A 437 3.37 7.35 20.89
CA VAL A 437 2.87 6.18 21.60
C VAL A 437 1.48 5.89 21.07
N TYR A 438 1.19 4.63 20.80
CA TYR A 438 -0.08 4.20 20.23
C TYR A 438 -0.55 2.89 20.87
N GLY A 439 -1.84 2.62 20.80
CA GLY A 439 -2.40 1.36 21.28
C GLY A 439 -3.73 1.05 20.67
N LEU A 440 -4.08 -0.24 20.69
CA LEU A 440 -5.36 -0.81 20.30
C LEU A 440 -5.84 -1.72 21.42
N TYR A 441 -7.11 -1.65 21.73
CA TYR A 441 -7.80 -2.55 22.63
C TYR A 441 -9.05 -3.09 21.93
N GLU A 442 -9.23 -4.40 21.96
CA GLU A 442 -10.40 -5.12 21.46
C GLU A 442 -11.07 -5.89 22.59
N LYS A 443 -12.39 -5.85 22.63
CA LYS A 443 -13.18 -6.58 23.61
C LYS A 443 -14.39 -7.23 22.93
N GLU A 444 -14.43 -8.53 22.97
CA GLU A 444 -15.58 -9.32 22.58
C GLU A 444 -16.64 -9.34 23.69
N LEU A 445 -17.90 -9.08 23.34
CA LEU A 445 -19.06 -8.99 24.21
C LEU A 445 -20.23 -9.78 23.59
N ASN A 446 -20.22 -11.11 23.68
CA ASN A 446 -21.19 -11.99 23.01
C ASN A 446 -21.24 -11.79 21.50
N HIS A 447 -22.26 -11.01 21.01
CA HIS A 447 -22.47 -10.70 19.59
C HIS A 447 -21.87 -9.35 19.17
N TYR A 448 -21.15 -8.69 20.03
CA TYR A 448 -20.57 -7.39 19.80
C TYR A 448 -19.06 -7.44 20.01
N THR A 449 -18.33 -6.77 19.16
CA THR A 449 -16.91 -6.50 19.36
C THR A 449 -16.69 -5.00 19.42
N LEU A 450 -16.08 -4.53 20.50
CA LEU A 450 -15.66 -3.14 20.66
C LEU A 450 -14.17 -3.05 20.39
N GLN A 451 -13.80 -2.24 19.40
CA GLN A 451 -12.42 -1.88 19.14
C GLN A 451 -12.20 -0.41 19.52
N SER A 452 -11.09 -0.10 20.13
CA SER A 452 -10.71 1.28 20.44
C SER A 452 -9.21 1.45 20.32
N SER A 453 -8.78 2.52 19.69
CA SER A 453 -7.37 2.84 19.52
C SER A 453 -7.09 4.30 19.81
N PHE A 454 -5.82 4.57 20.12
CA PHE A 454 -5.32 5.92 20.30
C PHE A 454 -3.90 6.05 19.76
N ARG A 455 -3.53 7.28 19.43
CA ARG A 455 -2.15 7.69 19.14
C ARG A 455 -1.91 9.08 19.69
N LEU A 456 -0.81 9.22 20.41
CA LEU A 456 -0.26 10.49 20.86
C LEU A 456 1.10 10.67 20.21
N GLU A 457 1.31 11.76 19.51
CA GLU A 457 2.52 12.03 18.74
C GLU A 457 3.00 13.45 18.99
N ASN A 458 4.30 13.62 19.22
CA ASN A 458 4.96 14.91 19.17
C ASN A 458 5.78 14.96 17.88
N ASN A 459 5.51 15.95 17.04
CA ASN A 459 6.22 16.19 15.79
C ASN A 459 6.91 17.57 15.87
N TYR A 460 8.23 17.56 15.76
CA TYR A 460 9.08 18.74 15.79
C TYR A 460 9.73 18.92 14.42
N ILE A 461 9.61 20.12 13.84
CA ILE A 461 10.15 20.53 12.56
C ILE A 461 11.08 21.70 12.77
N ASN A 462 12.33 21.59 12.36
CA ASN A 462 13.36 22.63 12.47
C ASN A 462 13.91 22.95 11.07
N PRO A 463 13.47 24.04 10.42
CA PRO A 463 14.02 24.50 9.15
C PRO A 463 15.41 25.08 9.32
N ASP A 464 16.30 24.82 8.34
CA ASP A 464 17.60 25.46 8.28
C ASP A 464 17.51 26.78 7.48
N ILE A 465 17.40 27.88 8.18
CA ILE A 465 17.30 29.21 7.61
C ILE A 465 18.64 29.80 7.17
N THR A 466 19.75 29.10 7.42
CA THR A 466 21.09 29.55 7.00
C THR A 466 21.40 29.14 5.56
N SER A 467 20.58 28.29 4.95
CA SER A 467 20.71 27.90 3.55
C SER A 467 20.49 29.12 2.63
N GLU A 468 21.06 29.11 1.44
CA GLU A 468 21.02 30.21 0.47
C GLU A 468 19.63 30.41 -0.15
N TYR A 469 18.59 30.48 0.67
CA TYR A 469 17.19 30.63 0.26
C TYR A 469 16.86 32.04 -0.15
N PHE A 470 16.23 32.18 -1.30
CA PHE A 470 15.58 33.40 -1.70
C PHE A 470 14.05 33.26 -1.56
N TYR A 471 13.51 33.89 -0.53
CA TYR A 471 12.06 33.97 -0.35
C TYR A 471 11.52 35.22 -1.04
N ALA A 472 10.59 35.02 -1.96
CA ALA A 472 9.94 36.11 -2.70
C ALA A 472 8.66 36.61 -2.02
N ASN A 473 7.93 35.70 -1.34
CA ASN A 473 6.62 35.98 -0.77
C ASN A 473 6.54 35.74 0.74
N LEU A 474 7.34 34.81 1.29
CA LEU A 474 7.39 34.55 2.72
C LEU A 474 8.40 35.48 3.42
N ASP A 475 8.01 36.03 4.58
CA ASP A 475 8.96 36.71 5.44
C ASP A 475 9.83 35.72 6.17
N ILE A 476 11.14 35.81 5.97
CA ILE A 476 12.14 34.94 6.61
C ILE A 476 12.01 34.91 8.14
N ASN A 477 11.52 35.99 8.76
CA ASN A 477 11.31 36.04 10.19
C ASN A 477 10.12 35.19 10.66
N GLN A 478 9.25 34.73 9.75
CA GLN A 478 8.16 33.81 10.04
C GLN A 478 8.58 32.35 9.92
N ILE A 479 9.74 32.08 9.34
CA ILE A 479 10.26 30.71 9.18
C ILE A 479 11.00 30.33 10.46
N ASN A 480 10.31 29.60 11.31
CA ASN A 480 10.80 29.20 12.63
C ASN A 480 10.54 27.71 12.87
N GLU A 481 11.22 27.18 13.86
CA GLU A 481 10.92 25.82 14.34
C GLU A 481 9.45 25.70 14.77
N ARG A 482 8.86 24.53 14.51
CA ARG A 482 7.46 24.22 14.86
C ARG A 482 7.38 22.94 15.65
N ASN A 483 6.52 22.93 16.64
CA ASN A 483 6.27 21.75 17.46
C ASN A 483 4.76 21.49 17.57
N PHE A 484 4.34 20.27 17.19
CA PHE A 484 2.94 19.87 17.14
C PHE A 484 2.72 18.67 18.08
N LEU A 485 1.87 18.86 19.08
CA LEU A 485 1.36 17.75 19.87
C LEU A 485 0.04 17.27 19.26
N LEU A 486 0.05 16.06 18.72
CA LEU A 486 -1.03 15.48 17.96
C LEU A 486 -1.68 14.35 18.78
N PHE A 487 -2.99 14.37 18.85
CA PHE A 487 -3.78 13.28 19.43
C PHE A 487 -4.74 12.73 18.38
N SER A 488 -4.84 11.41 18.27
CA SER A 488 -5.81 10.72 17.43
C SER A 488 -6.44 9.59 18.23
N ALA A 489 -7.71 9.34 18.01
CA ALA A 489 -8.46 8.25 18.64
C ALA A 489 -9.52 7.71 17.67
N ALA A 490 -9.76 6.42 17.74
CA ALA A 490 -10.83 5.79 16.98
C ALA A 490 -11.51 4.71 17.82
N SER A 491 -12.80 4.50 17.55
CA SER A 491 -13.57 3.42 18.16
C SER A 491 -14.55 2.84 17.16
N ALA A 492 -14.72 1.53 17.17
CA ALA A 492 -15.68 0.82 16.33
C ALA A 492 -16.46 -0.19 17.16
N LEU A 493 -17.75 -0.26 16.90
CA LEU A 493 -18.64 -1.29 17.42
C LEU A 493 -19.03 -2.20 16.25
N ILE A 494 -18.71 -3.48 16.33
CA ILE A 494 -19.04 -4.50 15.34
C ILE A 494 -20.08 -5.42 15.98
N ALA A 495 -21.24 -5.54 15.36
CA ALA A 495 -22.34 -6.42 15.78
C ALA A 495 -22.54 -7.50 14.74
N GLU A 496 -22.62 -8.76 15.18
CA GLU A 496 -22.76 -9.93 14.31
C GLU A 496 -24.05 -10.69 14.57
N GLY A 497 -24.68 -11.07 13.47
CA GLY A 497 -25.76 -12.06 13.46
C GLY A 497 -25.35 -13.27 12.61
N LYS A 498 -26.28 -14.18 12.39
CA LYS A 498 -26.02 -15.42 11.65
C LYS A 498 -25.50 -15.16 10.22
N ASN A 499 -26.04 -14.15 9.55
CA ASN A 499 -25.78 -13.87 8.13
C ASN A 499 -25.50 -12.38 7.89
N TRP A 500 -25.30 -11.60 8.92
CA TRP A 500 -25.05 -10.17 8.78
C TRP A 500 -24.03 -9.68 9.80
N GLU A 501 -23.33 -8.64 9.43
CA GLU A 501 -22.44 -7.87 10.29
C GLU A 501 -22.74 -6.39 10.09
N LEU A 502 -22.89 -5.67 11.19
CA LEU A 502 -23.00 -4.21 11.21
C LEU A 502 -21.81 -3.63 11.95
N SER A 503 -21.06 -2.76 11.32
CA SER A 503 -20.00 -2.01 11.98
C SER A 503 -20.30 -0.52 11.97
N LEU A 504 -20.07 0.13 13.11
CA LEU A 504 -20.19 1.58 13.31
C LEU A 504 -18.89 2.09 13.89
N GLY A 505 -18.21 2.96 13.17
CA GLY A 505 -16.92 3.52 13.55
C GLY A 505 -16.97 5.03 13.71
N SER A 506 -16.22 5.54 14.66
CA SER A 506 -15.91 6.96 14.81
C SER A 506 -14.41 7.16 14.93
N MET A 507 -13.89 8.22 14.34
CA MET A 507 -12.47 8.52 14.31
C MET A 507 -12.22 10.01 14.45
N PHE A 508 -11.26 10.37 15.28
CA PHE A 508 -10.67 11.70 15.35
C PHE A 508 -9.18 11.56 15.02
N THR A 509 -8.71 12.29 14.01
CA THR A 509 -7.31 12.29 13.63
C THR A 509 -6.73 13.68 13.64
N SER A 510 -5.45 13.78 13.99
CA SER A 510 -4.66 14.99 13.91
C SER A 510 -3.42 14.76 13.07
N ARG A 511 -3.06 15.73 12.22
CA ARG A 511 -1.89 15.70 11.35
C ARG A 511 -1.11 17.01 11.44
N ALA A 512 0.22 16.95 11.59
CA ALA A 512 1.07 18.11 11.40
C ALA A 512 1.09 18.54 9.93
N PRO A 513 1.26 19.82 9.62
CA PRO A 513 1.64 20.26 8.28
C PRO A 513 2.98 19.65 7.86
N SER A 514 3.19 19.44 6.58
CA SER A 514 4.50 19.06 6.03
C SER A 514 5.44 20.28 5.98
N ILE A 515 6.73 20.03 5.72
CA ILE A 515 7.72 21.10 5.51
C ILE A 515 7.27 21.98 4.35
N GLU A 516 6.78 21.36 3.29
CA GLU A 516 6.31 22.04 2.08
C GLU A 516 5.03 22.86 2.37
N ASP A 517 4.08 22.33 3.16
CA ASP A 517 2.88 23.06 3.56
C ASP A 517 3.23 24.35 4.34
N LEU A 518 4.32 24.33 5.11
CA LEU A 518 4.74 25.46 5.94
C LEU A 518 5.60 26.47 5.17
N TYR A 519 6.60 26.01 4.41
CA TYR A 519 7.72 26.85 4.03
C TYR A 519 8.00 26.92 2.53
N SER A 520 7.14 26.35 1.67
CA SER A 520 7.30 26.51 0.21
C SER A 520 7.26 27.98 -0.19
N ASP A 521 8.18 28.43 -1.02
CA ASP A 521 8.14 29.73 -1.69
C ASP A 521 8.96 29.68 -2.98
N GLY A 522 8.43 29.00 -3.99
CA GLY A 522 9.17 28.86 -5.24
C GLY A 522 8.47 28.02 -6.30
N PRO A 523 9.13 27.88 -7.44
CA PRO A 523 8.60 27.14 -8.58
C PRO A 523 8.68 25.63 -8.35
N HIS A 524 7.60 24.92 -8.67
CA HIS A 524 7.54 23.49 -8.78
C HIS A 524 7.34 23.12 -10.25
N LEU A 525 8.44 22.89 -10.95
CA LEU A 525 8.46 22.83 -12.41
C LEU A 525 7.73 21.62 -12.97
N GLY A 526 7.79 20.49 -12.30
CA GLY A 526 7.11 19.25 -12.72
C GLY A 526 5.59 19.40 -12.83
N VAL A 527 4.97 20.27 -12.00
CA VAL A 527 3.53 20.52 -11.96
C VAL A 527 3.11 21.91 -12.45
N TYR A 528 4.07 22.73 -12.89
CA TYR A 528 3.84 24.10 -13.42
C TYR A 528 3.21 25.06 -12.43
N ASN A 529 3.56 24.92 -11.15
CA ASN A 529 3.05 25.75 -10.05
C ASN A 529 4.15 26.64 -9.50
N TYR A 530 3.76 27.79 -8.96
CA TYR A 530 4.53 28.49 -7.95
C TYR A 530 3.83 28.28 -6.61
N GLU A 531 4.50 27.62 -5.69
CA GLU A 531 3.91 27.19 -4.42
C GLU A 531 4.34 28.11 -3.29
N ILE A 532 3.36 28.58 -2.51
CA ILE A 532 3.57 29.45 -1.35
C ILE A 532 2.97 28.74 -0.13
N GLY A 533 3.82 28.47 0.85
CA GLY A 533 3.45 27.85 2.11
C GLY A 533 2.75 28.82 3.06
N LEU A 534 2.42 28.31 4.23
CA LEU A 534 1.83 29.08 5.34
C LEU A 534 2.56 28.75 6.64
N PRO A 535 3.59 29.51 7.06
CA PRO A 535 4.40 29.21 8.25
C PRO A 535 3.61 29.06 9.55
N GLU A 536 2.48 29.75 9.66
CA GLU A 536 1.61 29.75 10.85
C GLU A 536 0.55 28.64 10.82
N LEU A 537 0.55 27.78 9.78
CA LEU A 537 -0.46 26.74 9.63
C LEU A 537 -0.50 25.82 10.87
N GLY A 538 -1.69 25.66 11.45
CA GLY A 538 -1.94 24.76 12.57
C GLY A 538 -2.07 23.31 12.15
N ALA A 539 -2.18 22.39 13.10
CA ALA A 539 -2.46 20.99 12.81
C ALA A 539 -3.81 20.82 12.12
N GLU A 540 -3.88 19.92 11.15
CA GLU A 540 -5.15 19.49 10.55
C GLU A 540 -5.84 18.49 11.48
N HIS A 541 -7.13 18.73 11.75
CA HIS A 541 -7.98 17.83 12.51
C HIS A 541 -9.12 17.32 11.64
N THR A 542 -9.46 16.04 11.79
CA THR A 542 -10.59 15.47 11.08
C THR A 542 -11.43 14.59 11.99
N TYR A 543 -12.73 14.79 11.95
CA TYR A 543 -13.75 13.98 12.63
C TYR A 543 -14.42 13.09 11.59
N GLY A 544 -14.34 11.78 11.76
CA GLY A 544 -14.89 10.78 10.85
C GLY A 544 -15.96 9.92 11.51
N LEU A 545 -16.99 9.61 10.74
CA LEU A 545 -18.01 8.62 11.08
C LEU A 545 -18.17 7.66 9.90
N GLU A 546 -18.26 6.37 10.18
CA GLU A 546 -18.46 5.33 9.18
C GLU A 546 -19.44 4.28 9.68
N GLY A 547 -20.36 3.86 8.81
CA GLY A 547 -21.24 2.73 9.04
C GLY A 547 -21.16 1.75 7.87
N SER A 548 -21.02 0.46 8.14
CA SER A 548 -21.00 -0.59 7.13
C SER A 548 -21.92 -1.74 7.54
N LEU A 549 -22.72 -2.22 6.60
CA LEU A 549 -23.56 -3.40 6.73
C LEU A 549 -23.11 -4.43 5.70
N SER A 550 -22.73 -5.60 6.17
CA SER A 550 -22.45 -6.78 5.35
C SER A 550 -23.54 -7.83 5.58
N TYR A 551 -23.99 -8.44 4.50
CA TYR A 551 -24.92 -9.58 4.53
C TYR A 551 -24.34 -10.70 3.68
N MET A 552 -24.24 -11.89 4.26
CA MET A 552 -23.68 -13.08 3.62
C MET A 552 -24.68 -14.22 3.68
N ALA A 553 -25.08 -14.72 2.54
CA ALA A 553 -25.88 -15.94 2.38
C ALA A 553 -25.11 -16.95 1.52
N ASP A 554 -25.60 -18.17 1.36
CA ASP A 554 -24.87 -19.26 0.69
C ASP A 554 -24.24 -18.90 -0.67
N ARG A 555 -24.88 -18.00 -1.43
CA ARG A 555 -24.48 -17.63 -2.80
C ARG A 555 -24.45 -16.13 -3.04
N THR A 556 -24.69 -15.33 -2.04
CA THR A 556 -24.82 -13.88 -2.18
C THR A 556 -24.09 -13.19 -1.05
N GLU A 557 -23.29 -12.21 -1.40
CA GLU A 557 -22.64 -11.30 -0.47
C GLU A 557 -23.03 -9.87 -0.85
N LEU A 558 -23.48 -9.08 0.12
CA LEU A 558 -23.81 -7.67 -0.04
C LEU A 558 -23.07 -6.88 1.03
N LYS A 559 -22.39 -5.83 0.63
CA LYS A 559 -21.76 -4.89 1.55
C LYS A 559 -22.13 -3.47 1.15
N ILE A 560 -22.54 -2.67 2.12
CA ILE A 560 -22.89 -1.26 1.94
C ILE A 560 -22.15 -0.46 3.01
N THR A 561 -21.40 0.56 2.60
CA THR A 561 -20.66 1.44 3.50
C THR A 561 -21.05 2.89 3.22
N SER A 562 -21.24 3.67 4.27
CA SER A 562 -21.39 5.13 4.22
C SER A 562 -20.41 5.77 5.18
N TYR A 563 -19.77 6.85 4.75
CA TYR A 563 -18.80 7.58 5.55
C TYR A 563 -18.98 9.09 5.42
N GLN A 564 -18.57 9.80 6.47
CA GLN A 564 -18.65 11.26 6.59
C GLN A 564 -17.44 11.74 7.37
N ASN A 565 -16.73 12.74 6.85
CA ASN A 565 -15.54 13.33 7.46
C ASN A 565 -15.63 14.84 7.41
N TYR A 566 -15.42 15.49 8.55
CA TYR A 566 -15.40 16.93 8.70
C TYR A 566 -14.05 17.39 9.21
N SER A 567 -13.45 18.36 8.53
CA SER A 567 -12.15 18.94 8.87
C SER A 567 -12.28 20.46 8.99
N PRO A 568 -12.15 21.06 10.19
CA PRO A 568 -12.22 22.51 10.37
C PRO A 568 -10.98 23.26 9.88
N ASN A 569 -9.86 22.54 9.66
CA ASN A 569 -8.59 23.12 9.20
C ASN A 569 -7.92 22.15 8.20
N TYR A 570 -8.57 21.91 7.08
CA TYR A 570 -8.07 21.05 6.02
C TYR A 570 -6.97 21.76 5.23
N HIS A 571 -5.75 21.23 5.21
CA HIS A 571 -4.64 21.83 4.49
C HIS A 571 -4.81 21.66 2.99
N LEU A 572 -5.01 22.73 2.27
CA LEU A 572 -5.18 22.73 0.82
C LEU A 572 -4.33 23.80 0.17
N SER A 573 -3.50 23.41 -0.78
CA SER A 573 -2.84 24.34 -1.68
C SER A 573 -3.87 24.83 -2.69
N LYS A 574 -4.34 26.07 -2.52
CA LYS A 574 -5.43 26.69 -3.26
C LYS A 574 -4.88 27.42 -4.46
N VAL A 575 -5.38 27.12 -5.64
CA VAL A 575 -5.07 27.91 -6.85
C VAL A 575 -5.68 29.29 -6.75
N MET A 576 -4.88 30.32 -7.00
CA MET A 576 -5.30 31.73 -6.81
C MET A 576 -6.04 32.31 -8.00
N GLY A 577 -5.91 31.68 -9.17
CA GLY A 577 -6.62 32.08 -10.41
C GLY A 577 -6.36 31.17 -11.58
N SER A 578 -6.99 31.47 -12.73
CA SER A 578 -6.83 30.73 -13.99
C SER A 578 -6.52 31.63 -15.20
N GLY A 579 -6.20 32.92 -14.94
CA GLY A 579 -5.94 33.89 -16.00
C GLY A 579 -4.73 33.53 -16.86
N TYR A 580 -4.71 34.00 -18.08
CA TYR A 580 -3.57 33.91 -19.00
C TYR A 580 -2.74 35.19 -19.00
N GLU A 581 -3.14 36.19 -18.21
CA GLU A 581 -2.46 37.48 -18.10
C GLU A 581 -1.78 37.60 -16.74
N PRO A 582 -0.61 38.27 -16.66
CA PRO A 582 0.07 38.52 -15.42
C PRO A 582 -0.83 39.28 -14.43
N GLY A 583 -0.93 38.78 -13.22
CA GLY A 583 -1.76 39.34 -12.16
C GLY A 583 -1.45 38.71 -10.81
N ALA A 584 -2.38 38.78 -9.88
CA ALA A 584 -2.23 38.21 -8.54
C ALA A 584 -2.18 36.66 -8.52
N ASP A 585 -2.60 36.02 -9.61
CA ASP A 585 -2.68 34.55 -9.79
C ASP A 585 -1.49 33.94 -10.54
N TRP A 586 -0.61 34.80 -11.09
CA TRP A 586 0.59 34.41 -11.84
C TRP A 586 1.84 35.04 -11.28
N ILE A 587 2.95 34.34 -11.35
CA ILE A 587 4.28 34.84 -11.07
C ILE A 587 5.20 34.55 -12.26
N GLU A 588 5.99 35.55 -12.68
CA GLU A 588 7.04 35.35 -13.66
C GLU A 588 8.25 34.69 -12.99
N TRP A 589 8.67 33.58 -13.53
CA TRP A 589 9.85 32.87 -13.05
C TRP A 589 10.77 32.46 -14.18
N GLY A 590 11.94 33.06 -14.23
CA GLY A 590 12.95 32.78 -15.25
C GLY A 590 12.59 33.35 -16.63
N SER A 591 13.34 32.94 -17.64
CA SER A 591 13.15 33.30 -19.04
C SER A 591 12.85 32.08 -19.89
N GLY A 592 12.00 32.23 -20.89
CA GLY A 592 11.69 31.15 -21.84
C GLY A 592 10.41 30.37 -21.49
N SER A 593 10.44 29.04 -21.62
CA SER A 593 9.26 28.19 -21.48
C SER A 593 8.69 28.07 -20.07
N ALA A 594 9.41 28.55 -19.06
CA ALA A 594 8.96 28.56 -17.65
C ALA A 594 8.53 29.96 -17.18
N GLY A 595 8.28 30.90 -18.09
CA GLY A 595 8.12 32.32 -17.78
C GLY A 595 6.96 32.65 -16.82
N TRP A 596 5.86 31.89 -16.85
CA TRP A 596 4.67 32.17 -16.03
C TRP A 596 4.18 30.89 -15.39
N LEU A 597 4.03 30.92 -14.04
CA LEU A 597 3.55 29.78 -13.22
C LEU A 597 2.31 30.21 -12.43
N TYR A 598 1.32 29.33 -12.35
CA TYR A 598 0.14 29.55 -11.48
C TYR A 598 0.54 29.60 -10.02
N ILE A 599 0.01 30.56 -9.28
CA ILE A 599 0.21 30.64 -7.84
C ILE A 599 -0.72 29.66 -7.12
N TYR A 600 -0.13 28.84 -6.29
CA TYR A 600 -0.82 27.94 -5.35
C TYR A 600 -0.45 28.36 -3.91
N GLN A 601 -1.42 28.90 -3.18
CA GLN A 601 -1.26 29.36 -1.80
C GLN A 601 -1.76 28.32 -0.82
N MET A 602 -0.92 27.89 0.12
CA MET A 602 -1.35 27.00 1.19
C MET A 602 -2.38 27.70 2.09
N SER A 603 -3.43 26.96 2.47
CA SER A 603 -4.53 27.47 3.30
C SER A 603 -5.09 26.35 4.17
N GLY A 604 -5.57 26.72 5.36
CA GLY A 604 -6.41 25.87 6.19
C GLY A 604 -7.88 26.19 5.92
N LEU A 605 -8.65 25.22 5.46
CA LEU A 605 -10.04 25.40 5.02
C LEU A 605 -10.99 24.50 5.82
N GLU A 606 -12.22 24.93 5.95
CA GLU A 606 -13.28 24.08 6.47
C GLU A 606 -13.84 23.18 5.37
N VAL A 607 -13.75 21.85 5.56
CA VAL A 607 -14.05 20.87 4.52
C VAL A 607 -14.91 19.74 5.04
N TYR A 608 -15.86 19.30 4.20
CA TYR A 608 -16.70 18.12 4.43
C TYR A 608 -16.55 17.13 3.29
N ILE A 609 -16.17 15.88 3.60
CA ILE A 609 -16.04 14.77 2.63
C ILE A 609 -16.97 13.64 3.07
N HIS A 610 -17.83 13.18 2.16
CA HIS A 610 -18.74 12.07 2.41
C HIS A 610 -18.92 11.18 1.20
N GLY A 611 -19.38 9.96 1.41
CA GLY A 611 -19.60 9.04 0.30
C GLY A 611 -20.29 7.74 0.66
N TYR A 612 -20.53 6.97 -0.41
CA TYR A 612 -21.17 5.66 -0.37
C TYR A 612 -20.37 4.67 -1.19
N GLU A 613 -20.30 3.45 -0.67
CA GLU A 613 -19.70 2.30 -1.34
C GLU A 613 -20.69 1.14 -1.23
N SER A 614 -20.86 0.37 -2.30
CA SER A 614 -21.61 -0.88 -2.26
C SER A 614 -20.94 -1.94 -3.10
N GLU A 615 -20.99 -3.17 -2.62
CA GLU A 615 -20.43 -4.35 -3.27
C GLU A 615 -21.47 -5.45 -3.22
N LEU A 616 -21.65 -6.17 -4.34
CA LEU A 616 -22.55 -7.28 -4.48
C LEU A 616 -21.81 -8.43 -5.17
N GLY A 617 -21.65 -9.54 -4.47
CA GLY A 617 -21.18 -10.81 -5.00
C GLY A 617 -22.35 -11.78 -5.17
N TYR A 618 -22.42 -12.48 -6.31
CA TYR A 618 -23.40 -13.52 -6.55
C TYR A 618 -22.79 -14.70 -7.29
N ASN A 619 -22.83 -15.88 -6.68
CA ASN A 619 -22.26 -17.13 -7.19
C ASN A 619 -23.41 -18.13 -7.48
N PRO A 620 -24.08 -18.10 -8.66
CA PRO A 620 -25.17 -19.04 -8.98
C PRO A 620 -24.75 -20.49 -8.93
N ASN A 621 -23.48 -20.77 -9.21
CA ASN A 621 -22.85 -22.09 -9.13
C ASN A 621 -21.33 -21.91 -8.92
N ASP A 622 -20.60 -23.04 -8.85
CA ASP A 622 -19.14 -23.04 -8.61
C ASP A 622 -18.31 -22.63 -9.84
N ILE A 623 -18.93 -22.41 -10.99
CA ILE A 623 -18.27 -22.07 -12.25
C ILE A 623 -18.36 -20.58 -12.53
N ILE A 624 -19.49 -19.95 -12.23
CA ILE A 624 -19.79 -18.56 -12.61
C ILE A 624 -19.96 -17.73 -11.36
N SER A 625 -19.28 -16.57 -11.33
CA SER A 625 -19.49 -15.53 -10.31
C SER A 625 -19.70 -14.16 -10.96
N PHE A 626 -20.54 -13.37 -10.32
CA PHE A 626 -20.80 -11.99 -10.67
C PHE A 626 -20.41 -11.10 -9.49
N ASN A 627 -19.62 -10.06 -9.74
CA ASN A 627 -19.28 -9.06 -8.74
C ASN A 627 -19.60 -7.68 -9.28
N GLY A 628 -20.42 -6.94 -8.55
CA GLY A 628 -20.78 -5.57 -8.85
C GLY A 628 -20.29 -4.64 -7.75
N SER A 629 -19.80 -3.46 -8.09
CA SER A 629 -19.51 -2.43 -7.09
C SER A 629 -19.89 -1.04 -7.59
N PHE A 630 -20.27 -0.19 -6.64
CA PHE A 630 -20.53 1.22 -6.89
C PHE A 630 -19.84 2.06 -5.83
N SER A 631 -19.25 3.18 -6.24
CA SER A 631 -18.66 4.14 -5.32
C SER A 631 -18.97 5.57 -5.75
N ALA A 632 -19.30 6.41 -4.77
CA ALA A 632 -19.57 7.83 -4.95
C ALA A 632 -18.95 8.61 -3.79
N THR A 633 -18.17 9.65 -4.11
CA THR A 633 -17.51 10.51 -3.13
C THR A 633 -17.80 11.97 -3.45
N ARG A 634 -18.08 12.76 -2.43
CA ARG A 634 -18.30 14.20 -2.50
C ARG A 634 -17.34 14.91 -1.56
N GLY A 635 -16.81 16.03 -2.00
CA GLY A 635 -16.00 16.92 -1.18
C GLY A 635 -16.49 18.36 -1.33
N GLU A 636 -16.71 19.00 -0.22
CA GLU A 636 -17.22 20.37 -0.13
C GLU A 636 -16.24 21.25 0.64
N ASN A 637 -15.84 22.34 0.07
CA ASN A 637 -15.13 23.43 0.72
C ASN A 637 -16.16 24.38 1.32
N LEU A 638 -16.39 24.29 2.61
CA LEU A 638 -17.39 25.07 3.32
C LEU A 638 -16.95 26.53 3.51
N THR A 639 -15.64 26.80 3.51
CA THR A 639 -15.09 28.16 3.60
C THR A 639 -15.47 28.99 2.37
N ASP A 640 -15.32 28.42 1.17
CA ASP A 640 -15.57 29.11 -0.09
C ASP A 640 -16.94 28.77 -0.69
N ASN A 641 -17.71 27.89 -0.03
CA ASN A 641 -19.00 27.36 -0.51
C ASN A 641 -18.90 26.79 -1.94
N SER A 642 -17.88 25.93 -2.16
CA SER A 642 -17.56 25.35 -3.45
C SER A 642 -17.24 23.84 -3.34
N SER A 643 -17.18 23.11 -4.46
CA SER A 643 -16.68 21.76 -4.46
C SER A 643 -15.16 21.74 -4.26
N LEU A 644 -14.64 20.67 -3.62
CA LEU A 644 -13.21 20.43 -3.58
C LEU A 644 -12.67 20.07 -4.96
N TYR A 645 -11.39 20.44 -5.20
CA TYR A 645 -10.68 20.11 -6.43
C TYR A 645 -10.39 18.62 -6.55
N TYR A 646 -10.46 18.10 -7.77
CA TYR A 646 -10.04 16.74 -8.09
C TYR A 646 -10.67 15.68 -7.20
N MET A 647 -12.00 15.77 -7.05
CA MET A 647 -12.78 14.71 -6.42
C MET A 647 -13.12 13.63 -7.44
N PRO A 648 -13.05 12.33 -7.07
CA PRO A 648 -13.32 11.26 -8.00
C PRO A 648 -14.78 11.30 -8.50
N PRO A 649 -15.03 10.98 -9.78
CA PRO A 649 -16.37 10.78 -10.30
C PRO A 649 -17.00 9.52 -9.71
N ASP A 650 -18.33 9.43 -9.79
CA ASP A 650 -19.06 8.20 -9.46
C ASP A 650 -18.64 7.08 -10.41
N ARG A 651 -18.54 5.85 -9.87
CA ARG A 651 -18.07 4.70 -10.62
C ARG A 651 -18.89 3.47 -10.33
N PHE A 652 -19.23 2.74 -11.39
CA PHE A 652 -19.82 1.41 -11.33
C PHE A 652 -18.91 0.40 -12.01
N LEU A 653 -18.72 -0.75 -11.39
CA LEU A 653 -17.99 -1.90 -11.93
C LEU A 653 -18.91 -3.11 -11.93
N LEU A 654 -18.82 -3.92 -12.96
CA LEU A 654 -19.43 -5.23 -13.03
C LEU A 654 -18.41 -6.21 -13.59
N SER A 655 -18.11 -7.27 -12.86
CA SER A 655 -17.24 -8.34 -13.32
C SER A 655 -17.99 -9.67 -13.36
N THR A 656 -17.71 -10.45 -14.39
CA THR A 656 -18.20 -11.81 -14.55
C THR A 656 -17.00 -12.73 -14.68
N GLU A 657 -16.86 -13.64 -13.74
CA GLU A 657 -15.79 -14.64 -13.76
C GLU A 657 -16.35 -16.03 -14.07
N ILE A 658 -15.68 -16.74 -14.96
CA ILE A 658 -15.98 -18.11 -15.37
C ILE A 658 -14.75 -18.97 -15.06
N ASN A 659 -14.90 -19.93 -14.15
CA ASN A 659 -13.83 -20.82 -13.70
C ASN A 659 -14.05 -22.24 -14.26
N LEU A 660 -13.24 -22.60 -15.24
CA LEU A 660 -13.22 -23.91 -15.89
C LEU A 660 -11.80 -24.46 -15.83
N LEU A 661 -11.40 -24.99 -14.68
CA LEU A 661 -10.04 -25.49 -14.49
C LEU A 661 -9.56 -26.34 -15.66
N PRO A 662 -8.37 -26.06 -16.22
CA PRO A 662 -7.30 -25.17 -15.73
C PRO A 662 -7.42 -23.71 -16.19
N PHE A 663 -8.54 -23.30 -16.76
CA PHE A 663 -8.78 -21.95 -17.28
C PHE A 663 -9.69 -21.13 -16.34
N SER A 664 -9.44 -19.85 -16.23
CA SER A 664 -10.41 -18.86 -15.75
C SER A 664 -10.48 -17.66 -16.69
N ILE A 665 -11.65 -17.09 -16.84
CA ILE A 665 -11.90 -15.90 -17.65
C ILE A 665 -12.68 -14.90 -16.80
N ASN A 666 -12.20 -13.67 -16.72
CA ASN A 666 -12.90 -12.56 -16.06
C ASN A 666 -13.16 -11.46 -17.09
N LEU A 667 -14.41 -11.10 -17.28
CA LEU A 667 -14.84 -9.98 -18.10
C LEU A 667 -15.32 -8.87 -17.17
N MET A 668 -14.74 -7.68 -17.28
CA MET A 668 -15.08 -6.52 -16.47
C MET A 668 -15.63 -5.39 -17.34
N HIS A 669 -16.75 -4.82 -16.92
CA HIS A 669 -17.33 -3.57 -17.42
C HIS A 669 -17.17 -2.49 -16.37
N LYS A 670 -16.53 -1.37 -16.73
CA LYS A 670 -16.36 -0.19 -15.90
C LYS A 670 -17.11 0.98 -16.53
N LYS A 671 -17.98 1.61 -15.76
CA LYS A 671 -18.66 2.86 -16.10
C LYS A 671 -18.25 3.95 -15.11
N VAL A 672 -17.69 5.01 -15.61
CA VAL A 672 -17.38 6.25 -14.89
C VAL A 672 -18.35 7.32 -15.35
N PHE A 673 -19.00 8.00 -14.41
CA PHE A 673 -19.99 9.02 -14.71
C PHE A 673 -19.34 10.38 -14.96
N ASP A 674 -20.11 11.33 -15.51
CA ASP A 674 -19.65 12.71 -15.72
C ASP A 674 -19.26 13.34 -14.39
N GLN A 675 -18.13 14.05 -14.35
CA GLN A 675 -17.74 14.85 -13.21
C GLN A 675 -17.96 16.33 -13.51
N ASN A 676 -19.09 16.84 -13.03
CA ASN A 676 -19.52 18.23 -13.15
C ASN A 676 -19.45 18.99 -11.82
N ARG A 677 -19.22 18.30 -10.70
CA ARG A 677 -18.94 18.90 -9.39
C ARG A 677 -17.45 19.17 -9.28
N ILE A 678 -17.07 20.35 -9.67
CA ILE A 678 -15.66 20.75 -9.83
C ILE A 678 -15.34 21.89 -8.87
N GLY A 679 -14.06 21.97 -8.45
CA GLY A 679 -13.54 23.12 -7.70
C GLY A 679 -13.38 24.36 -8.58
N LEU A 680 -13.01 25.47 -7.95
CA LEU A 680 -12.71 26.71 -8.68
C LEU A 680 -11.55 26.47 -9.65
N TYR A 681 -11.68 27.00 -10.88
CA TYR A 681 -10.67 26.87 -11.95
C TYR A 681 -10.38 25.43 -12.42
N GLU A 682 -11.24 24.48 -12.07
CA GLU A 682 -11.16 23.10 -12.54
C GLU A 682 -12.10 22.88 -13.73
N SER A 683 -11.71 22.02 -14.68
CA SER A 683 -12.56 21.66 -15.83
C SER A 683 -13.35 20.38 -15.57
N ALA A 684 -14.64 20.37 -15.97
CA ALA A 684 -15.47 19.18 -15.96
C ALA A 684 -14.90 18.08 -16.88
N THR A 685 -15.28 16.84 -16.65
CA THR A 685 -14.83 15.71 -17.45
C THR A 685 -16.00 14.79 -17.77
N SER A 686 -16.17 14.47 -19.04
CA SER A 686 -17.21 13.54 -19.49
C SER A 686 -16.95 12.12 -18.99
N GLY A 687 -18.00 11.43 -18.65
CA GLY A 687 -17.97 10.03 -18.28
C GLY A 687 -17.57 9.11 -19.43
N TYR A 688 -17.26 7.88 -19.11
CA TYR A 688 -16.85 6.87 -20.09
C TYR A 688 -17.16 5.46 -19.63
N GLU A 689 -17.06 4.53 -20.57
CA GLU A 689 -17.20 3.10 -20.31
C GLU A 689 -16.03 2.35 -20.95
N THR A 690 -15.47 1.37 -20.23
CA THR A 690 -14.44 0.47 -20.73
C THR A 690 -14.78 -0.98 -20.41
N TYR A 691 -14.26 -1.88 -21.23
CA TYR A 691 -14.39 -3.32 -21.07
C TYR A 691 -13.00 -3.92 -21.03
N ASN A 692 -12.73 -4.76 -20.03
CA ASN A 692 -11.46 -5.44 -19.82
C ASN A 692 -11.69 -6.95 -19.77
N LEU A 693 -10.70 -7.72 -20.20
CA LEU A 693 -10.70 -9.17 -20.17
C LEU A 693 -9.43 -9.68 -19.50
N ILE A 694 -9.57 -10.62 -18.58
CA ILE A 694 -8.44 -11.36 -18.01
C ILE A 694 -8.69 -12.84 -18.24
N GLY A 695 -7.77 -13.50 -18.94
CA GLY A 695 -7.76 -14.96 -19.10
C GLY A 695 -6.57 -15.55 -18.36
N THR A 696 -6.79 -16.57 -17.55
CA THR A 696 -5.73 -17.27 -16.80
C THR A 696 -5.72 -18.74 -17.19
N TYR A 697 -4.52 -19.28 -17.42
CA TYR A 697 -4.28 -20.70 -17.59
C TYR A 697 -3.26 -21.17 -16.55
N THR A 698 -3.64 -22.15 -15.73
CA THR A 698 -2.77 -22.70 -14.68
C THR A 698 -2.45 -24.15 -14.97
N MET A 699 -1.17 -24.44 -15.15
CA MET A 699 -0.66 -25.81 -15.30
C MET A 699 0.21 -26.18 -14.10
N ARG A 700 -0.04 -27.33 -13.54
CA ARG A 700 0.74 -27.88 -12.43
C ARG A 700 1.39 -29.18 -12.86
N ASN A 701 2.67 -29.34 -12.59
CA ASN A 701 3.38 -30.58 -12.69
C ASN A 701 4.05 -30.95 -11.33
N SER A 702 4.81 -32.03 -11.28
CA SER A 702 5.40 -32.53 -10.02
C SER A 702 6.43 -31.61 -9.38
N TRP A 703 6.95 -30.63 -10.09
CA TRP A 703 8.04 -29.76 -9.62
C TRP A 703 7.72 -28.26 -9.68
N ALA A 704 6.70 -27.83 -10.42
CA ALA A 704 6.38 -26.40 -10.55
C ALA A 704 4.91 -26.14 -10.85
N ILE A 705 4.50 -24.90 -10.55
CA ILE A 705 3.24 -24.29 -10.98
C ILE A 705 3.57 -23.26 -12.05
N HIS A 706 2.99 -23.43 -13.22
CA HIS A 706 3.07 -22.50 -14.34
C HIS A 706 1.75 -21.78 -14.48
N LYS A 707 1.79 -20.46 -14.62
CA LYS A 707 0.60 -19.66 -14.85
C LYS A 707 0.84 -18.69 -16.00
N VAL A 708 -0.08 -18.66 -16.95
CA VAL A 708 -0.13 -17.69 -18.03
C VAL A 708 -1.36 -16.80 -17.82
N ILE A 709 -1.17 -15.48 -17.82
CA ILE A 709 -2.25 -14.51 -17.67
C ILE A 709 -2.23 -13.59 -18.89
N LEU A 710 -3.33 -13.58 -19.62
CA LEU A 710 -3.61 -12.65 -20.71
C LEU A 710 -4.53 -11.54 -20.16
N GLN A 711 -4.13 -10.30 -20.30
CA GLN A 711 -4.94 -9.14 -19.93
C GLN A 711 -5.20 -8.30 -21.17
N ILE A 712 -6.44 -7.89 -21.39
CA ILE A 712 -6.82 -6.95 -22.44
C ILE A 712 -7.58 -5.82 -21.79
N ASP A 713 -6.94 -4.67 -21.62
CA ASP A 713 -7.57 -3.47 -21.08
C ASP A 713 -8.13 -2.63 -22.25
N ASN A 714 -9.27 -1.97 -22.01
CA ASN A 714 -9.93 -1.11 -23.00
C ASN A 714 -10.11 -1.81 -24.35
N ILE A 715 -10.81 -2.95 -24.36
CA ILE A 715 -10.99 -3.85 -25.52
C ILE A 715 -11.39 -3.08 -26.80
N PHE A 716 -12.25 -2.07 -26.66
CA PHE A 716 -12.80 -1.30 -27.79
C PHE A 716 -11.95 -0.09 -28.19
N ASP A 717 -10.74 0.08 -27.63
CA ASP A 717 -9.82 1.19 -27.89
C ASP A 717 -10.48 2.57 -27.74
N ARG A 718 -11.34 2.70 -26.70
CA ARG A 718 -12.10 3.92 -26.46
C ARG A 718 -11.19 5.03 -25.96
N LYS A 719 -11.32 6.21 -26.53
CA LYS A 719 -10.69 7.43 -26.04
C LYS A 719 -11.46 7.94 -24.81
N TYR A 720 -10.78 8.15 -23.69
CA TYR A 720 -11.35 8.71 -22.48
C TYR A 720 -10.31 9.48 -21.67
N TYR A 721 -10.75 10.30 -20.73
CA TYR A 721 -9.91 11.10 -19.86
C TYR A 721 -10.23 10.77 -18.40
N ASN A 722 -9.18 10.61 -17.60
CA ASN A 722 -9.32 10.49 -16.17
C ASN A 722 -9.47 11.90 -15.57
N HIS A 723 -10.56 12.12 -14.80
CA HIS A 723 -10.83 13.41 -14.18
C HIS A 723 -9.69 13.86 -13.26
N LEU A 724 -9.05 12.93 -12.55
CA LEU A 724 -7.97 13.19 -11.59
C LEU A 724 -6.60 13.37 -12.24
N SER A 725 -6.49 13.22 -13.56
CA SER A 725 -5.24 13.51 -14.28
C SER A 725 -5.04 15.02 -14.42
N ARG A 726 -3.86 15.51 -14.02
CA ARG A 726 -3.47 16.92 -14.16
C ARG A 726 -3.22 17.33 -15.61
N ILE A 727 -2.99 16.35 -16.47
CA ILE A 727 -2.73 16.55 -17.91
C ILE A 727 -3.91 16.10 -18.77
N LYS A 728 -5.12 16.01 -18.21
CA LYS A 728 -6.32 15.58 -18.93
C LYS A 728 -6.69 16.49 -20.11
N SER A 729 -6.26 17.77 -20.09
CA SER A 729 -6.47 18.70 -21.20
C SER A 729 -5.68 18.35 -22.47
N ILE A 730 -4.53 17.68 -22.30
CA ILE A 730 -3.59 17.37 -23.39
C ILE A 730 -3.49 15.87 -23.69
N MET A 731 -3.80 15.00 -22.72
CA MET A 731 -3.51 13.58 -22.78
C MET A 731 -4.73 12.72 -22.40
N PRO A 732 -5.26 11.91 -23.33
CA PRO A 732 -6.20 10.84 -22.99
C PRO A 732 -5.46 9.66 -22.34
N GLU A 733 -6.22 8.83 -21.65
CA GLU A 733 -5.72 7.58 -21.08
C GLU A 733 -5.25 6.59 -22.15
N LYS A 734 -4.58 5.50 -21.72
CA LYS A 734 -4.11 4.44 -22.61
C LYS A 734 -5.22 3.89 -23.50
N GLY A 735 -4.90 3.66 -24.76
CA GLY A 735 -5.71 2.89 -25.68
C GLY A 735 -5.81 1.41 -25.27
N ARG A 736 -6.27 0.57 -26.20
CA ARG A 736 -6.29 -0.88 -25.95
C ARG A 736 -4.90 -1.39 -25.62
N ASN A 737 -4.79 -2.04 -24.46
CA ASN A 737 -3.55 -2.65 -23.98
C ASN A 737 -3.72 -4.17 -23.91
N ILE A 738 -2.82 -4.90 -24.56
CA ILE A 738 -2.74 -6.35 -24.50
C ILE A 738 -1.49 -6.69 -23.72
N GLY A 739 -1.68 -7.29 -22.54
CA GLY A 739 -0.61 -7.74 -21.66
C GLY A 739 -0.57 -9.24 -21.59
N LEU A 740 0.62 -9.81 -21.57
CA LEU A 740 0.87 -11.24 -21.35
C LEU A 740 1.84 -11.38 -20.18
N GLN A 741 1.48 -12.20 -19.20
CA GLN A 741 2.34 -12.53 -18.06
C GLN A 741 2.54 -14.04 -17.99
N TYR A 742 3.75 -14.46 -17.67
CA TYR A 742 4.10 -15.81 -17.30
C TYR A 742 4.69 -15.85 -15.91
N ARG A 743 4.17 -16.75 -15.07
CA ARG A 743 4.64 -16.99 -13.71
C ARG A 743 5.07 -18.42 -13.55
N LEU A 744 6.20 -18.61 -12.88
CA LEU A 744 6.73 -19.91 -12.49
C LEU A 744 6.97 -19.89 -10.98
N ASN A 745 6.41 -20.85 -10.27
CA ASN A 745 6.71 -21.12 -8.87
C ASN A 745 7.26 -22.56 -8.78
N PHE A 746 8.54 -22.64 -8.44
CA PHE A 746 9.30 -23.89 -8.31
C PHE A 746 9.72 -24.15 -6.87
#